data_e3c58c90443dbe2d5df3d286b37b0ac3
#
_entry.id   e3c58c90443dbe2d5df3d286b37b0ac3
#
_cell.length_a   1.000
_cell.length_b   1.000
_cell.length_c   1.000
_cell.angle_alpha   90.00
_cell.angle_beta   90.00
_cell.angle_gamma   90.00
#
_symmetry.space_group_name_H-M   'P 1'
#
loop_
_entity.id
_entity.type
_entity.pdbx_description
1 polymer ?
#
loop_
_entity_poly.entity_id
_entity_poly.type
_entity_poly.pdbx_seq_one_letter_code
_entity_poly.pdbx_strand_id
1 'polypeptide(L)'
;MEHQFEIVSEYSPQGDQPRAIQQLVAGINNGKKHQVLLGATGTGKTFTISNVIKEVKKPTLVMAHNKTLAGQLYSELKDFFPNNAVEYFVSYYDYYQPEAYVPQTDTFIEKDAQINDEIDKLRHSATSALFERDDVIIVASVSCIYGLGSPEEYRELVVSLRVGMEKDRNQLLRELVDVQYGRNDIDFKRGTFRVRGDVVEIFPASLDEHCIRIEFFGDEIDRIREVNALTGEVLAEREHVAIFPASHFVTREEKMKVAIENIEKELEERLKELNDNGKLLEAQRIEQRTRYDLEMMREMGFCSGIENYSRHLTLRPAGSTPYTLIDYFPKDFLIVMDESHVTVPQVRAMYNGDQARKQVLVDHGFRLPSAMDNRPLMFEEFEEKTNQVVYVSATPGPYELELTPEVVEQIIRPTGLLDPQIDVRPIEGQIDDLLGEIHDRIAKNERVLITTLTKKMSEDLTDYLKDVGIKVNYLHSEIKTLERIEIIRDLRLGKFDVLIGINLLREGLDIPEVSLVAILDADKEGFLRSERSLIQTIGRAARNEHGHVIMYADRITRSMGIAIEETKRRRQKQEAYNEEHGITPKTIQKEVRDVIRATTAAEETEVYEAGPAKKMTKKEREKTIAKMEAEMKEAAKVLDFERAAELRDLLLELKAEG
;
A
#
# COMPACT_ATOMS: atom_id res chain seq x y z
N MET A 1 -30.10 -11.40 -4.90
CA MET A 1 -30.07 -11.68 -3.44
C MET A 1 -29.22 -10.56 -2.85
N GLU A 2 -29.71 -9.85 -1.84
CA GLU A 2 -28.89 -8.89 -1.11
C GLU A 2 -27.77 -9.67 -0.42
N HIS A 3 -26.54 -9.46 -0.82
CA HIS A 3 -25.40 -10.01 -0.13
C HIS A 3 -25.24 -9.27 1.21
N GLN A 4 -25.29 -9.98 2.33
CA GLN A 4 -25.11 -9.40 3.65
C GLN A 4 -23.71 -9.70 4.17
N PHE A 5 -23.14 -8.75 4.92
CA PHE A 5 -21.86 -9.00 5.62
C PHE A 5 -22.04 -10.06 6.70
N GLU A 6 -21.25 -11.11 6.62
CA GLU A 6 -21.28 -12.23 7.56
C GLU A 6 -19.87 -12.49 8.10
N ILE A 7 -19.68 -12.37 9.42
CA ILE A 7 -18.41 -12.71 10.07
C ILE A 7 -18.41 -14.17 10.40
N VAL A 8 -17.38 -14.86 9.93
CA VAL A 8 -17.04 -16.24 10.31
C VAL A 8 -15.85 -16.18 11.27
N SER A 9 -16.08 -16.43 12.56
CA SER A 9 -15.03 -16.37 13.57
C SER A 9 -15.39 -17.28 14.76
N GLU A 10 -14.38 -17.92 15.35
CA GLU A 10 -14.50 -18.64 16.62
C GLU A 10 -14.54 -17.68 17.82
N TYR A 11 -14.21 -16.40 17.60
CA TYR A 11 -14.16 -15.38 18.65
C TYR A 11 -15.47 -14.61 18.72
N SER A 12 -15.82 -14.21 19.94
CA SER A 12 -16.88 -13.24 20.22
C SER A 12 -16.27 -11.94 20.79
N PRO A 13 -16.92 -10.79 20.62
CA PRO A 13 -16.43 -9.54 21.20
C PRO A 13 -16.26 -9.61 22.73
N GLN A 14 -15.09 -9.22 23.22
CA GLN A 14 -14.73 -9.26 24.65
C GLN A 14 -14.06 -7.95 25.09
N GLY A 15 -13.92 -7.78 26.39
CA GLY A 15 -13.32 -6.59 26.98
C GLY A 15 -14.11 -5.32 26.65
N ASP A 16 -13.43 -4.32 26.10
CA ASP A 16 -14.05 -3.07 25.64
C ASP A 16 -14.73 -3.19 24.27
N GLN A 17 -14.53 -4.27 23.52
CA GLN A 17 -15.01 -4.41 22.16
C GLN A 17 -16.53 -4.25 22.04
N PRO A 18 -17.37 -4.91 22.86
CA PRO A 18 -18.82 -4.75 22.75
C PRO A 18 -19.28 -3.30 22.88
N ARG A 19 -18.72 -2.58 23.85
CA ARG A 19 -19.02 -1.16 24.08
C ARG A 19 -18.54 -0.29 22.92
N ALA A 20 -17.31 -0.51 22.44
CA ALA A 20 -16.75 0.22 21.32
C ALA A 20 -17.57 0.01 20.04
N ILE A 21 -17.97 -1.22 19.74
CA ILE A 21 -18.83 -1.55 18.61
C ILE A 21 -20.17 -0.79 18.72
N GLN A 22 -20.82 -0.88 19.87
CA GLN A 22 -22.09 -0.21 20.09
C GLN A 22 -21.99 1.31 19.90
N GLN A 23 -20.95 1.93 20.44
CA GLN A 23 -20.76 3.38 20.34
C GLN A 23 -20.47 3.82 18.91
N LEU A 24 -19.59 3.10 18.17
CA LEU A 24 -19.28 3.41 16.78
C LEU A 24 -20.49 3.21 15.87
N VAL A 25 -21.21 2.10 16.01
CA VAL A 25 -22.45 1.84 15.23
C VAL A 25 -23.51 2.89 15.49
N ALA A 26 -23.75 3.24 16.76
CA ALA A 26 -24.68 4.29 17.11
C ALA A 26 -24.27 5.65 16.50
N GLY A 27 -22.99 5.99 16.54
CA GLY A 27 -22.48 7.20 15.93
C GLY A 27 -22.67 7.23 14.41
N ILE A 28 -22.40 6.13 13.70
CA ILE A 28 -22.63 6.00 12.26
C ILE A 28 -24.11 6.14 11.92
N ASN A 29 -24.97 5.42 12.64
CA ASN A 29 -26.43 5.46 12.41
C ASN A 29 -27.04 6.84 12.72
N ASN A 30 -26.44 7.59 13.66
CA ASN A 30 -26.83 8.97 13.97
C ASN A 30 -26.21 10.01 13.01
N GLY A 31 -25.50 9.59 11.96
CA GLY A 31 -24.94 10.47 10.96
C GLY A 31 -23.67 11.22 11.39
N LYS A 32 -22.97 10.80 12.44
CA LYS A 32 -21.66 11.39 12.80
C LYS A 32 -20.69 11.21 11.64
N LYS A 33 -20.13 12.29 11.13
CA LYS A 33 -19.16 12.25 10.02
C LYS A 33 -17.80 11.71 10.45
N HIS A 34 -17.36 12.04 11.65
CA HIS A 34 -16.05 11.67 12.19
C HIS A 34 -16.18 10.98 13.54
N GLN A 35 -15.49 9.88 13.73
CA GLN A 35 -15.36 9.18 15.00
C GLN A 35 -13.94 8.67 15.19
N VAL A 36 -13.44 8.61 16.42
CA VAL A 36 -12.13 8.10 16.76
C VAL A 36 -12.27 6.86 17.63
N LEU A 37 -11.62 5.76 17.21
CA LEU A 37 -11.38 4.59 18.04
C LEU A 37 -9.93 4.65 18.56
N LEU A 38 -9.78 5.02 19.82
CA LEU A 38 -8.51 4.92 20.53
C LEU A 38 -8.35 3.48 21.03
N GLY A 39 -7.65 2.67 20.26
CA GLY A 39 -7.44 1.26 20.55
C GLY A 39 -6.01 0.98 20.94
N ALA A 40 -5.76 0.59 22.18
CA ALA A 40 -4.44 0.15 22.62
C ALA A 40 -3.95 -1.02 21.77
N THR A 41 -2.63 -1.19 21.67
CA THR A 41 -2.04 -2.29 20.91
C THR A 41 -2.51 -3.64 21.49
N GLY A 42 -3.00 -4.53 20.64
CA GLY A 42 -3.44 -5.86 21.05
C GLY A 42 -4.86 -5.99 21.58
N THR A 43 -5.66 -4.97 21.45
CA THR A 43 -7.06 -5.01 21.86
C THR A 43 -8.02 -5.59 20.82
N GLY A 44 -7.51 -5.99 19.65
CA GLY A 44 -8.33 -6.55 18.57
C GLY A 44 -9.12 -5.48 17.80
N LYS A 45 -8.49 -4.36 17.45
CA LYS A 45 -9.11 -3.26 16.69
C LYS A 45 -9.74 -3.73 15.37
N THR A 46 -9.03 -4.58 14.62
CA THR A 46 -9.55 -5.14 13.34
C THR A 46 -10.84 -5.90 13.54
N PHE A 47 -10.92 -6.72 14.58
CA PHE A 47 -12.13 -7.48 14.90
C PHE A 47 -13.30 -6.57 15.31
N THR A 48 -13.02 -5.50 16.08
CA THR A 48 -14.00 -4.47 16.42
C THR A 48 -14.55 -3.80 15.17
N ILE A 49 -13.68 -3.35 14.28
CA ILE A 49 -14.08 -2.72 13.01
C ILE A 49 -14.85 -3.69 12.12
N SER A 50 -14.47 -4.97 12.07
CA SER A 50 -15.21 -5.99 11.33
C SER A 50 -16.66 -6.12 11.83
N ASN A 51 -16.86 -6.12 13.15
CA ASN A 51 -18.20 -6.13 13.73
C ASN A 51 -18.97 -4.84 13.44
N VAL A 52 -18.32 -3.68 13.42
CA VAL A 52 -18.96 -2.41 13.02
C VAL A 52 -19.42 -2.50 11.57
N ILE A 53 -18.58 -2.96 10.64
CA ILE A 53 -18.92 -3.13 9.23
C ILE A 53 -20.14 -4.05 9.06
N LYS A 54 -20.13 -5.20 9.75
CA LYS A 54 -21.26 -6.14 9.74
C LYS A 54 -22.56 -5.49 10.17
N GLU A 55 -22.54 -4.69 11.24
CA GLU A 55 -23.75 -4.08 11.78
C GLU A 55 -24.27 -2.91 10.94
N VAL A 56 -23.37 -2.07 10.38
CA VAL A 56 -23.78 -0.89 9.58
C VAL A 56 -24.09 -1.23 8.14
N LYS A 57 -23.62 -2.36 7.62
CA LYS A 57 -23.92 -2.89 6.28
C LYS A 57 -23.59 -1.93 5.13
N LYS A 58 -22.51 -1.16 5.25
CA LYS A 58 -22.08 -0.18 4.24
C LYS A 58 -20.84 -0.70 3.51
N PRO A 59 -20.74 -0.50 2.20
CA PRO A 59 -19.46 -0.66 1.50
C PRO A 59 -18.39 0.14 2.23
N THR A 60 -17.24 -0.47 2.46
CA THR A 60 -16.20 0.09 3.34
C THR A 60 -14.86 0.16 2.65
N LEU A 61 -14.21 1.32 2.74
CA LEU A 61 -12.82 1.53 2.37
C LEU A 61 -11.96 1.55 3.63
N VAL A 62 -11.03 0.60 3.74
CA VAL A 62 -10.04 0.53 4.83
C VAL A 62 -8.72 1.06 4.30
N MET A 63 -8.25 2.17 4.83
CA MET A 63 -7.01 2.81 4.39
C MET A 63 -5.87 2.50 5.35
N ALA A 64 -4.73 2.07 4.79
CA ALA A 64 -3.48 1.83 5.50
C ALA A 64 -2.35 2.69 4.92
N HIS A 65 -1.37 3.06 5.72
CA HIS A 65 -0.29 3.95 5.30
C HIS A 65 0.81 3.28 4.45
N ASN A 66 0.85 1.95 4.38
CA ASN A 66 1.79 1.22 3.52
C ASN A 66 1.20 -0.11 3.01
N LYS A 67 1.87 -0.71 2.01
CA LYS A 67 1.44 -1.97 1.39
C LYS A 67 1.44 -3.15 2.37
N THR A 68 2.44 -3.25 3.25
CA THR A 68 2.59 -4.35 4.21
C THR A 68 1.43 -4.40 5.19
N LEU A 69 1.09 -3.25 5.78
CA LEU A 69 -0.07 -3.15 6.67
C LEU A 69 -1.38 -3.40 5.92
N ALA A 70 -1.51 -2.86 4.70
CA ALA A 70 -2.67 -3.13 3.86
C ALA A 70 -2.82 -4.62 3.55
N GLY A 71 -1.74 -5.33 3.23
CA GLY A 71 -1.75 -6.78 3.00
C GLY A 71 -2.15 -7.57 4.24
N GLN A 72 -1.65 -7.18 5.42
CA GLN A 72 -2.03 -7.80 6.69
C GLN A 72 -3.53 -7.61 6.97
N LEU A 73 -4.03 -6.37 6.85
CA LEU A 73 -5.45 -6.07 7.06
C LEU A 73 -6.35 -6.78 6.06
N TYR A 74 -5.92 -6.87 4.79
CA TYR A 74 -6.63 -7.62 3.76
C TYR A 74 -6.77 -9.09 4.12
N SER A 75 -5.68 -9.74 4.56
CA SER A 75 -5.70 -11.13 4.98
C SER A 75 -6.62 -11.34 6.20
N GLU A 76 -6.49 -10.50 7.23
CA GLU A 76 -7.34 -10.58 8.44
C GLU A 76 -8.82 -10.39 8.11
N LEU A 77 -9.16 -9.40 7.27
CA LEU A 77 -10.54 -9.14 6.88
C LEU A 77 -11.10 -10.25 6.00
N LYS A 78 -10.29 -10.84 5.12
CA LYS A 78 -10.70 -11.97 4.30
C LYS A 78 -10.98 -13.22 5.14
N ASP A 79 -10.20 -13.43 6.20
CA ASP A 79 -10.46 -14.51 7.17
C ASP A 79 -11.78 -14.29 7.93
N PHE A 80 -12.11 -13.03 8.29
CA PHE A 80 -13.39 -12.71 8.95
C PHE A 80 -14.60 -12.72 8.01
N PHE A 81 -14.40 -12.36 6.73
CA PHE A 81 -15.46 -12.25 5.73
C PHE A 81 -15.21 -13.16 4.51
N PRO A 82 -15.12 -14.47 4.69
CA PRO A 82 -14.76 -15.39 3.59
C PRO A 82 -15.79 -15.43 2.45
N ASN A 83 -17.05 -15.06 2.72
CA ASN A 83 -18.16 -15.09 1.77
C ASN A 83 -18.48 -13.72 1.17
N ASN A 84 -17.83 -12.65 1.62
CA ASN A 84 -18.03 -11.29 1.16
C ASN A 84 -16.90 -10.84 0.21
N ALA A 85 -17.13 -9.76 -0.52
CA ALA A 85 -16.13 -9.20 -1.42
C ALA A 85 -15.10 -8.39 -0.63
N VAL A 86 -14.04 -9.05 -0.18
CA VAL A 86 -12.88 -8.39 0.40
C VAL A 86 -11.83 -8.23 -0.68
N GLU A 87 -11.50 -7.00 -1.03
CA GLU A 87 -10.69 -6.62 -2.17
C GLU A 87 -9.44 -5.83 -1.74
N TYR A 88 -8.44 -5.80 -2.63
CA TYR A 88 -7.15 -5.17 -2.34
C TYR A 88 -6.79 -4.12 -3.39
N PHE A 89 -6.48 -2.91 -2.97
CA PHE A 89 -6.20 -1.79 -3.86
C PHE A 89 -4.98 -1.00 -3.40
N VAL A 90 -3.81 -1.41 -3.85
CA VAL A 90 -2.54 -0.72 -3.56
C VAL A 90 -1.86 -0.30 -4.86
N SER A 91 -0.73 0.39 -4.79
CA SER A 91 0.06 0.67 -5.98
C SER A 91 0.51 -0.65 -6.65
N TYR A 92 0.22 -0.79 -7.93
CA TYR A 92 0.53 -1.98 -8.73
C TYR A 92 1.99 -2.03 -9.22
N TYR A 93 2.82 -1.09 -8.78
CA TYR A 93 4.24 -1.09 -9.09
C TYR A 93 5.03 -1.83 -8.01
N ASP A 94 5.82 -2.83 -8.40
CA ASP A 94 6.82 -3.46 -7.53
C ASP A 94 8.00 -2.52 -7.32
N TYR A 95 8.44 -1.92 -8.41
CA TYR A 95 9.38 -0.83 -8.44
C TYR A 95 8.72 0.37 -9.12
N TYR A 96 8.86 1.54 -8.54
CA TYR A 96 8.35 2.79 -9.10
C TYR A 96 9.36 3.91 -8.94
N GLN A 97 9.98 4.28 -10.03
CA GLN A 97 10.73 5.52 -10.16
C GLN A 97 9.87 6.52 -10.93
N PRO A 98 9.35 7.55 -10.27
CA PRO A 98 8.58 8.57 -10.97
C PRO A 98 9.46 9.32 -11.96
N GLU A 99 8.87 9.71 -13.08
CA GLU A 99 9.48 10.64 -14.02
C GLU A 99 9.88 11.93 -13.28
N ALA A 100 11.11 12.36 -13.43
CA ALA A 100 11.63 13.56 -12.79
C ALA A 100 12.72 14.22 -13.63
N TYR A 101 12.95 15.51 -13.39
CA TYR A 101 14.05 16.24 -14.00
C TYR A 101 14.82 17.01 -12.94
N VAL A 102 16.14 16.90 -12.98
CA VAL A 102 17.05 17.60 -12.07
C VAL A 102 17.78 18.71 -12.86
N PRO A 103 17.32 19.97 -12.78
CA PRO A 103 17.87 21.07 -13.60
C PRO A 103 19.36 21.32 -13.37
N GLN A 104 19.86 21.11 -12.13
CA GLN A 104 21.25 21.37 -11.78
C GLN A 104 22.24 20.47 -12.53
N THR A 105 21.83 19.26 -12.87
CA THR A 105 22.67 18.26 -13.56
C THR A 105 22.20 17.99 -14.98
N ASP A 106 21.16 18.68 -15.46
CA ASP A 106 20.47 18.41 -16.74
C ASP A 106 20.17 16.92 -16.91
N THR A 107 19.68 16.31 -15.84
CA THR A 107 19.41 14.86 -15.80
C THR A 107 17.90 14.62 -15.84
N PHE A 108 17.42 14.03 -16.93
CA PHE A 108 16.08 13.51 -17.03
C PHE A 108 16.06 12.08 -16.50
N ILE A 109 15.18 11.81 -15.55
CA ILE A 109 14.93 10.49 -15.00
C ILE A 109 13.63 10.02 -15.65
N GLU A 110 13.74 9.04 -16.52
CA GLU A 110 12.56 8.45 -17.15
C GLU A 110 11.74 7.68 -16.11
N LYS A 111 10.42 7.61 -16.33
CA LYS A 111 9.55 6.75 -15.53
C LYS A 111 10.00 5.31 -15.73
N ASP A 112 10.51 4.70 -14.67
CA ASP A 112 10.77 3.27 -14.62
C ASP A 112 9.78 2.63 -13.66
N ALA A 113 9.05 1.63 -14.14
CA ALA A 113 8.02 1.00 -13.36
C ALA A 113 7.83 -0.46 -13.82
N GLN A 114 8.00 -1.36 -12.88
CA GLN A 114 7.64 -2.75 -13.06
C GLN A 114 6.23 -2.96 -12.51
N ILE A 115 5.32 -3.34 -13.40
CA ILE A 115 3.92 -3.61 -13.03
C ILE A 115 3.84 -5.03 -12.45
N ASN A 116 3.20 -5.16 -11.30
CA ASN A 116 2.84 -6.44 -10.72
C ASN A 116 1.45 -6.83 -11.25
N ASP A 117 1.41 -7.85 -12.11
CA ASP A 117 0.17 -8.31 -12.75
C ASP A 117 -0.87 -8.81 -11.73
N GLU A 118 -0.42 -9.40 -10.62
CA GLU A 118 -1.31 -9.89 -9.57
C GLU A 118 -1.99 -8.72 -8.84
N ILE A 119 -1.23 -7.66 -8.50
CA ILE A 119 -1.81 -6.46 -7.88
C ILE A 119 -2.72 -5.73 -8.87
N ASP A 120 -2.35 -5.66 -10.14
CA ASP A 120 -3.19 -5.04 -11.17
C ASP A 120 -4.53 -5.78 -11.31
N LYS A 121 -4.51 -7.12 -11.32
CA LYS A 121 -5.71 -7.96 -11.28
C LYS A 121 -6.59 -7.63 -10.08
N LEU A 122 -6.00 -7.56 -8.87
CA LEU A 122 -6.73 -7.25 -7.65
C LEU A 122 -7.35 -5.84 -7.68
N ARG A 123 -6.70 -4.87 -8.33
CA ARG A 123 -7.27 -3.53 -8.54
C ARG A 123 -8.49 -3.56 -9.45
N HIS A 124 -8.44 -4.32 -10.54
CA HIS A 124 -9.59 -4.52 -11.42
C HIS A 124 -10.73 -5.26 -10.71
N SER A 125 -10.41 -6.27 -9.89
CA SER A 125 -11.38 -6.96 -9.04
C SER A 125 -12.08 -5.98 -8.09
N ALA A 126 -11.33 -5.11 -7.43
CA ALA A 126 -11.87 -4.12 -6.50
C ALA A 126 -12.86 -3.16 -7.18
N THR A 127 -12.51 -2.62 -8.34
CA THR A 127 -13.38 -1.68 -9.07
C THR A 127 -14.63 -2.36 -9.63
N SER A 128 -14.52 -3.57 -10.17
CA SER A 128 -15.67 -4.32 -10.67
C SER A 128 -16.62 -4.74 -9.53
N ALA A 129 -16.07 -5.18 -8.39
CA ALA A 129 -16.87 -5.57 -7.23
C ALA A 129 -17.79 -4.44 -6.73
N LEU A 130 -17.34 -3.18 -6.76
CA LEU A 130 -18.15 -2.02 -6.37
C LEU A 130 -19.37 -1.79 -7.27
N PHE A 131 -19.36 -2.29 -8.50
CA PHE A 131 -20.52 -2.20 -9.42
C PHE A 131 -21.42 -3.44 -9.38
N GLU A 132 -20.90 -4.55 -8.89
CA GLU A 132 -21.62 -5.84 -8.89
C GLU A 132 -22.22 -6.21 -7.54
N ARG A 133 -21.66 -5.67 -6.42
CA ARG A 133 -21.99 -6.09 -5.05
C ARG A 133 -22.12 -4.89 -4.12
N ASP A 134 -22.93 -5.07 -3.07
CA ASP A 134 -23.12 -4.09 -1.99
C ASP A 134 -22.29 -4.43 -0.74
N ASP A 135 -21.82 -5.68 -0.62
CA ASP A 135 -21.07 -6.19 0.52
C ASP A 135 -19.54 -6.17 0.27
N VAL A 136 -19.05 -4.99 -0.10
CA VAL A 136 -17.65 -4.81 -0.52
C VAL A 136 -16.82 -4.15 0.58
N ILE A 137 -15.66 -4.74 0.88
CA ILE A 137 -14.62 -4.15 1.72
C ILE A 137 -13.36 -4.03 0.88
N ILE A 138 -12.88 -2.81 0.65
CA ILE A 138 -11.61 -2.59 -0.06
C ILE A 138 -10.56 -2.16 0.95
N VAL A 139 -9.46 -2.91 1.01
CA VAL A 139 -8.27 -2.50 1.75
C VAL A 139 -7.31 -1.83 0.80
N ALA A 140 -6.99 -0.57 1.05
CA ALA A 140 -6.19 0.25 0.17
C ALA A 140 -5.03 0.94 0.89
N SER A 141 -3.97 1.18 0.13
CA SER A 141 -2.94 2.16 0.52
C SER A 141 -3.38 3.57 0.09
N VAL A 142 -2.54 4.57 0.34
CA VAL A 142 -2.79 5.96 -0.12
C VAL A 142 -2.96 6.06 -1.64
N SER A 143 -2.63 5.02 -2.41
CA SER A 143 -2.89 4.98 -3.85
C SER A 143 -4.36 5.18 -4.23
N CYS A 144 -5.29 4.97 -3.31
CA CYS A 144 -6.73 5.19 -3.53
C CYS A 144 -7.13 6.66 -3.76
N ILE A 145 -6.27 7.62 -3.41
CA ILE A 145 -6.50 9.05 -3.68
C ILE A 145 -5.86 9.54 -4.98
N TYR A 146 -5.16 8.66 -5.72
CA TYR A 146 -4.60 8.99 -7.02
C TYR A 146 -5.62 8.82 -8.13
N GLY A 147 -5.38 9.54 -9.24
CA GLY A 147 -6.28 9.55 -10.39
C GLY A 147 -6.53 8.17 -10.98
N LEU A 148 -7.80 7.89 -11.23
CA LEU A 148 -8.32 6.79 -12.04
C LEU A 148 -9.14 7.35 -13.22
N GLY A 149 -9.59 6.47 -14.11
CA GLY A 149 -10.58 6.81 -15.11
C GLY A 149 -11.94 7.18 -14.50
N SER A 150 -12.83 7.73 -15.31
CA SER A 150 -14.19 8.05 -14.88
C SER A 150 -14.96 6.77 -14.49
N PRO A 151 -15.56 6.69 -13.30
CA PRO A 151 -16.39 5.55 -12.91
C PRO A 151 -17.63 5.40 -13.80
N GLU A 152 -18.19 6.52 -14.29
CA GLU A 152 -19.32 6.50 -15.21
C GLU A 152 -18.94 5.85 -16.54
N GLU A 153 -17.82 6.25 -17.13
CA GLU A 153 -17.33 5.66 -18.38
C GLU A 153 -16.97 4.18 -18.20
N TYR A 154 -16.29 3.85 -17.09
CA TYR A 154 -15.95 2.46 -16.77
C TYR A 154 -17.20 1.58 -16.68
N ARG A 155 -18.28 2.08 -16.07
CA ARG A 155 -19.57 1.39 -15.97
C ARG A 155 -20.32 1.30 -17.30
N GLU A 156 -20.33 2.38 -18.08
CA GLU A 156 -21.02 2.44 -19.38
C GLU A 156 -20.37 1.57 -20.45
N LEU A 157 -19.08 1.32 -20.32
CA LEU A 157 -18.30 0.49 -21.24
C LEU A 157 -18.33 -1.01 -20.89
N VAL A 158 -19.09 -1.43 -19.89
CA VAL A 158 -19.29 -2.83 -19.56
C VAL A 158 -19.99 -3.55 -20.70
N VAL A 159 -19.38 -4.64 -21.19
CA VAL A 159 -20.00 -5.52 -22.20
C VAL A 159 -20.88 -6.53 -21.48
N SER A 160 -22.20 -6.32 -21.53
CA SER A 160 -23.20 -7.18 -20.90
C SER A 160 -23.70 -8.22 -21.89
N LEU A 161 -23.62 -9.50 -21.54
CA LEU A 161 -23.99 -10.63 -22.38
C LEU A 161 -24.97 -11.53 -21.62
N ARG A 162 -26.01 -12.00 -22.34
CA ARG A 162 -27.02 -12.91 -21.78
C ARG A 162 -27.29 -14.04 -22.75
N VAL A 163 -27.61 -15.21 -22.21
CA VAL A 163 -28.11 -16.34 -23.00
C VAL A 163 -29.40 -15.95 -23.70
N GLY A 164 -29.56 -16.30 -25.01
CA GLY A 164 -30.68 -15.92 -25.83
C GLY A 164 -30.62 -14.49 -26.40
N MET A 165 -29.54 -13.76 -26.17
CA MET A 165 -29.35 -12.41 -26.69
C MET A 165 -28.98 -12.48 -28.21
N GLU A 166 -29.70 -11.75 -29.07
CA GLU A 166 -29.27 -11.51 -30.42
C GLU A 166 -28.07 -10.57 -30.45
N LYS A 167 -26.93 -11.07 -30.88
CA LYS A 167 -25.69 -10.31 -30.97
C LYS A 167 -24.75 -10.92 -32.01
N ASP A 168 -24.39 -10.13 -33.04
CA ASP A 168 -23.37 -10.55 -34.00
C ASP A 168 -22.03 -10.77 -33.30
N ARG A 169 -21.40 -11.92 -33.52
CA ARG A 169 -20.08 -12.28 -32.99
C ARG A 169 -19.03 -11.19 -33.29
N ASN A 170 -18.98 -10.68 -34.51
CA ASN A 170 -18.00 -9.67 -34.91
C ASN A 170 -18.26 -8.31 -34.23
N GLN A 171 -19.51 -8.02 -33.89
CA GLN A 171 -19.83 -6.87 -33.03
C GLN A 171 -19.24 -7.05 -31.62
N LEU A 172 -19.41 -8.23 -31.02
CA LEU A 172 -18.78 -8.53 -29.71
C LEU A 172 -17.27 -8.36 -29.76
N LEU A 173 -16.60 -8.83 -30.83
CA LEU A 173 -15.14 -8.71 -30.96
C LEU A 173 -14.69 -7.24 -31.03
N ARG A 174 -15.45 -6.37 -31.70
CA ARG A 174 -15.17 -4.92 -31.74
C ARG A 174 -15.35 -4.30 -30.36
N GLU A 175 -16.46 -4.58 -29.68
CA GLU A 175 -16.71 -4.08 -28.34
C GLU A 175 -15.60 -4.50 -27.35
N LEU A 176 -15.08 -5.72 -27.45
CA LEU A 176 -13.95 -6.17 -26.62
C LEU A 176 -12.68 -5.38 -26.90
N VAL A 177 -12.39 -5.06 -28.16
CA VAL A 177 -11.24 -4.20 -28.51
C VAL A 177 -11.45 -2.77 -28.00
N ASP A 178 -12.67 -2.24 -28.11
CA ASP A 178 -13.01 -0.89 -27.61
C ASP A 178 -12.81 -0.77 -26.10
N VAL A 179 -13.02 -1.86 -25.36
CA VAL A 179 -12.77 -1.91 -23.89
C VAL A 179 -11.37 -2.44 -23.55
N GLN A 180 -10.44 -2.36 -24.49
CA GLN A 180 -9.00 -2.62 -24.35
C GLN A 180 -8.62 -4.10 -24.14
N TYR A 181 -9.45 -5.05 -24.57
CA TYR A 181 -9.01 -6.45 -24.66
C TYR A 181 -8.24 -6.70 -25.95
N GLY A 182 -7.09 -7.33 -25.83
CA GLY A 182 -6.29 -7.75 -26.99
C GLY A 182 -6.74 -9.09 -27.54
N ARG A 183 -6.85 -9.24 -28.89
CA ARG A 183 -7.02 -10.57 -29.48
C ARG A 183 -5.70 -11.33 -29.46
N ASN A 184 -5.69 -12.49 -28.80
CA ASN A 184 -4.53 -13.36 -28.80
C ASN A 184 -4.98 -14.83 -28.78
N ASP A 185 -4.86 -15.49 -29.93
CA ASP A 185 -5.28 -16.87 -30.10
C ASP A 185 -4.19 -17.88 -29.60
N ILE A 186 -2.96 -17.42 -29.34
CA ILE A 186 -1.80 -18.24 -28.96
C ILE A 186 -1.52 -18.10 -27.46
N ASP A 187 -1.25 -16.88 -27.00
CA ASP A 187 -0.95 -16.55 -25.60
C ASP A 187 -2.21 -15.98 -24.94
N PHE A 188 -3.07 -16.89 -24.45
CA PHE A 188 -4.35 -16.53 -23.86
C PHE A 188 -4.18 -16.25 -22.38
N LYS A 189 -4.16 -14.98 -22.05
CA LYS A 189 -3.94 -14.46 -20.71
C LYS A 189 -4.94 -13.36 -20.34
N ARG A 190 -4.88 -12.92 -19.12
CA ARG A 190 -5.69 -11.84 -18.56
C ARG A 190 -5.70 -10.61 -19.48
N GLY A 191 -6.87 -10.03 -19.71
CA GLY A 191 -7.04 -8.89 -20.62
C GLY A 191 -6.99 -9.25 -22.10
N THR A 192 -7.10 -10.53 -22.47
CA THR A 192 -7.16 -10.97 -23.87
C THR A 192 -8.43 -11.78 -24.16
N PHE A 193 -8.74 -11.91 -25.43
CA PHE A 193 -9.75 -12.83 -25.91
C PHE A 193 -9.22 -13.64 -27.10
N ARG A 194 -9.79 -14.83 -27.32
CA ARG A 194 -9.51 -15.67 -28.46
C ARG A 194 -10.79 -16.16 -29.11
N VAL A 195 -10.69 -16.50 -30.38
CA VAL A 195 -11.85 -16.91 -31.21
C VAL A 195 -11.58 -18.24 -31.90
N ARG A 196 -12.48 -19.20 -31.73
CA ARG A 196 -12.43 -20.50 -32.38
C ARG A 196 -13.80 -20.86 -32.95
N GLY A 197 -13.99 -20.59 -34.23
CA GLY A 197 -15.30 -20.78 -34.90
C GLY A 197 -16.37 -19.88 -34.28
N ASP A 198 -17.43 -20.47 -33.76
CA ASP A 198 -18.54 -19.77 -33.14
C ASP A 198 -18.36 -19.61 -31.59
N VAL A 199 -17.14 -19.84 -31.12
CA VAL A 199 -16.80 -19.71 -29.69
C VAL A 199 -15.85 -18.54 -29.49
N VAL A 200 -16.20 -17.64 -28.57
CA VAL A 200 -15.36 -16.56 -28.10
C VAL A 200 -15.02 -16.82 -26.63
N GLU A 201 -13.74 -16.89 -26.32
CA GLU A 201 -13.27 -17.01 -24.94
C GLU A 201 -12.61 -15.69 -24.53
N ILE A 202 -13.08 -15.15 -23.42
CA ILE A 202 -12.65 -13.87 -22.87
C ILE A 202 -11.98 -14.12 -21.52
N PHE A 203 -10.77 -13.61 -21.35
CA PHE A 203 -10.07 -13.70 -20.07
C PHE A 203 -10.20 -12.34 -19.34
N PRO A 204 -11.15 -12.21 -18.39
CA PRO A 204 -11.38 -10.95 -17.69
C PRO A 204 -10.13 -10.40 -17.01
N ALA A 205 -9.99 -9.08 -16.97
CA ALA A 205 -8.87 -8.41 -16.32
C ALA A 205 -8.81 -8.65 -14.81
N SER A 206 -9.94 -9.02 -14.20
CA SER A 206 -10.12 -9.28 -12.77
C SER A 206 -9.89 -10.75 -12.35
N LEU A 207 -9.67 -11.66 -13.30
CA LEU A 207 -9.51 -13.10 -13.04
C LEU A 207 -8.12 -13.60 -13.42
N ASP A 208 -7.70 -14.75 -12.87
CA ASP A 208 -6.37 -15.34 -13.09
C ASP A 208 -6.38 -16.78 -13.62
N GLU A 209 -7.37 -17.57 -13.27
CA GLU A 209 -7.46 -18.97 -13.67
C GLU A 209 -8.67 -19.26 -14.55
N HIS A 210 -9.67 -18.40 -14.50
CA HIS A 210 -10.95 -18.61 -15.13
C HIS A 210 -11.17 -17.66 -16.30
N CYS A 211 -11.74 -18.15 -17.36
CA CYS A 211 -12.20 -17.35 -18.50
C CYS A 211 -13.69 -17.57 -18.77
N ILE A 212 -14.28 -16.65 -19.49
CA ILE A 212 -15.69 -16.72 -19.91
C ILE A 212 -15.73 -17.20 -21.34
N ARG A 213 -16.43 -18.31 -21.57
CA ARG A 213 -16.67 -18.89 -22.88
C ARG A 213 -18.07 -18.54 -23.34
N ILE A 214 -18.18 -17.86 -24.48
CA ILE A 214 -19.43 -17.49 -25.14
C ILE A 214 -19.57 -18.37 -26.38
N GLU A 215 -20.63 -19.14 -26.45
CA GLU A 215 -20.95 -20.00 -27.58
C GLU A 215 -22.12 -19.39 -28.38
N PHE A 216 -21.91 -19.20 -29.66
CA PHE A 216 -22.91 -18.63 -30.58
C PHE A 216 -23.60 -19.73 -31.40
N PHE A 217 -24.88 -19.53 -31.65
CA PHE A 217 -25.62 -20.26 -32.69
C PHE A 217 -26.21 -19.24 -33.70
N GLY A 218 -25.51 -19.07 -34.80
CA GLY A 218 -25.76 -17.92 -35.70
C GLY A 218 -25.42 -16.60 -35.01
N ASP A 219 -26.41 -15.69 -34.98
CA ASP A 219 -26.27 -14.37 -34.33
C ASP A 219 -26.91 -14.35 -32.94
N GLU A 220 -27.10 -15.51 -32.29
CA GLU A 220 -27.65 -15.63 -30.94
C GLU A 220 -26.62 -16.26 -29.99
N ILE A 221 -26.55 -15.76 -28.77
CA ILE A 221 -25.73 -16.37 -27.69
C ILE A 221 -26.47 -17.61 -27.15
N ASP A 222 -25.97 -18.81 -27.50
CA ASP A 222 -26.56 -20.07 -27.07
C ASP A 222 -26.20 -20.41 -25.64
N ARG A 223 -24.92 -20.21 -25.22
CA ARG A 223 -24.42 -20.54 -23.90
C ARG A 223 -23.35 -19.61 -23.42
N ILE A 224 -23.32 -19.39 -22.12
CA ILE A 224 -22.25 -18.69 -21.40
C ILE A 224 -21.72 -19.61 -20.31
N ARG A 225 -20.41 -19.87 -20.31
CA ARG A 225 -19.76 -20.78 -19.37
C ARG A 225 -18.53 -20.12 -18.76
N GLU A 226 -18.36 -20.35 -17.47
CA GLU A 226 -17.09 -20.10 -16.80
C GLU A 226 -16.24 -21.36 -16.90
N VAL A 227 -15.03 -21.23 -17.43
CA VAL A 227 -14.14 -22.36 -17.66
C VAL A 227 -12.75 -22.08 -17.11
N ASN A 228 -12.07 -23.11 -16.65
CA ASN A 228 -10.66 -22.99 -16.32
C ASN A 228 -9.86 -22.75 -17.60
N ALA A 229 -9.10 -21.65 -17.65
CA ALA A 229 -8.40 -21.20 -18.87
C ALA A 229 -7.32 -22.19 -19.33
N LEU A 230 -6.71 -22.94 -18.40
CA LEU A 230 -5.65 -23.91 -18.67
C LEU A 230 -6.19 -25.28 -19.06
N THR A 231 -7.13 -25.82 -18.26
CA THR A 231 -7.65 -27.18 -18.44
C THR A 231 -8.84 -27.25 -19.40
N GLY A 232 -9.56 -26.13 -19.59
CA GLY A 232 -10.81 -26.08 -20.33
C GLY A 232 -12.02 -26.69 -19.60
N GLU A 233 -11.85 -27.05 -18.32
CA GLU A 233 -12.92 -27.60 -17.48
C GLU A 233 -14.01 -26.56 -17.25
N VAL A 234 -15.28 -26.97 -17.44
CA VAL A 234 -16.44 -26.13 -17.18
C VAL A 234 -16.69 -26.07 -15.67
N LEU A 235 -16.59 -24.88 -15.10
CA LEU A 235 -16.76 -24.64 -13.67
C LEU A 235 -18.20 -24.24 -13.33
N ALA A 236 -18.82 -23.44 -14.18
CA ALA A 236 -20.21 -23.01 -14.02
C ALA A 236 -20.86 -22.64 -15.35
N GLU A 237 -22.18 -22.79 -15.43
CA GLU A 237 -23.01 -22.17 -16.47
C GLU A 237 -23.57 -20.86 -15.95
N ARG A 238 -23.61 -19.83 -16.80
CA ARG A 238 -24.07 -18.49 -16.47
C ARG A 238 -25.19 -18.07 -17.41
N GLU A 239 -26.25 -17.49 -16.87
CA GLU A 239 -27.32 -16.87 -17.65
C GLU A 239 -26.93 -15.47 -18.18
N HIS A 240 -26.03 -14.80 -17.42
CA HIS A 240 -25.57 -13.45 -17.69
C HIS A 240 -24.12 -13.27 -17.22
N VAL A 241 -23.37 -12.46 -17.96
CA VAL A 241 -22.02 -12.03 -17.57
C VAL A 241 -21.82 -10.55 -17.94
N ALA A 242 -21.09 -9.85 -17.10
CA ALA A 242 -20.62 -8.49 -17.32
C ALA A 242 -19.10 -8.51 -17.52
N ILE A 243 -18.61 -8.07 -18.66
CA ILE A 243 -17.18 -7.95 -18.97
C ILE A 243 -16.78 -6.49 -18.77
N PHE A 244 -16.00 -6.23 -17.73
CA PHE A 244 -15.50 -4.89 -17.43
C PHE A 244 -14.28 -4.57 -18.29
N PRO A 245 -13.99 -3.28 -18.55
CA PRO A 245 -12.82 -2.87 -19.32
C PRO A 245 -11.51 -3.43 -18.74
N ALA A 246 -10.57 -3.74 -19.64
CA ALA A 246 -9.23 -4.24 -19.27
C ALA A 246 -8.29 -3.12 -18.77
N SER A 247 -8.72 -1.87 -18.81
CA SER A 247 -7.97 -0.71 -18.30
C SER A 247 -8.91 0.24 -17.55
N HIS A 248 -8.40 0.89 -16.50
CA HIS A 248 -9.15 1.95 -15.81
C HIS A 248 -9.21 3.27 -16.60
N PHE A 249 -8.34 3.45 -17.58
CA PHE A 249 -8.28 4.63 -18.46
C PHE A 249 -8.84 4.30 -19.85
N VAL A 250 -10.11 3.94 -19.89
CA VAL A 250 -10.82 3.67 -21.14
C VAL A 250 -11.75 4.83 -21.44
N THR A 251 -11.76 5.27 -22.69
CA THR A 251 -12.67 6.32 -23.14
C THR A 251 -13.26 5.97 -24.50
N ARG A 252 -14.46 6.46 -24.80
CA ARG A 252 -15.13 6.22 -26.09
C ARG A 252 -14.39 6.90 -27.24
N GLU A 253 -14.43 6.33 -28.43
CA GLU A 253 -13.74 6.86 -29.61
C GLU A 253 -14.10 8.32 -29.89
N GLU A 254 -15.37 8.71 -29.71
CA GLU A 254 -15.83 10.09 -29.91
C GLU A 254 -15.15 11.07 -28.94
N LYS A 255 -15.04 10.69 -27.65
CA LYS A 255 -14.34 11.49 -26.64
C LYS A 255 -12.83 11.50 -26.88
N MET A 256 -12.26 10.40 -27.34
CA MET A 256 -10.84 10.33 -27.71
C MET A 256 -10.51 11.34 -28.81
N LYS A 257 -11.35 11.47 -29.83
CA LYS A 257 -11.17 12.48 -30.88
C LYS A 257 -11.15 13.89 -30.33
N VAL A 258 -12.11 14.23 -29.45
CA VAL A 258 -12.17 15.54 -28.78
C VAL A 258 -10.96 15.76 -27.88
N ALA A 259 -10.53 14.73 -27.15
CA ALA A 259 -9.34 14.80 -26.31
C ALA A 259 -8.07 15.09 -27.12
N ILE A 260 -7.89 14.43 -28.28
CA ILE A 260 -6.78 14.64 -29.20
C ILE A 260 -6.76 16.08 -29.69
N GLU A 261 -7.91 16.62 -30.14
CA GLU A 261 -8.02 18.02 -30.58
C GLU A 261 -7.66 19.01 -29.47
N ASN A 262 -8.11 18.74 -28.23
CA ASN A 262 -7.77 19.58 -27.06
C ASN A 262 -6.29 19.52 -26.71
N ILE A 263 -5.66 18.35 -26.81
CA ILE A 263 -4.22 18.19 -26.59
C ILE A 263 -3.41 18.93 -27.65
N GLU A 264 -3.81 18.83 -28.93
CA GLU A 264 -3.17 19.57 -30.02
C GLU A 264 -3.22 21.10 -29.79
N LYS A 265 -4.39 21.58 -29.40
CA LYS A 265 -4.58 23.01 -29.11
C LYS A 265 -3.69 23.45 -27.92
N GLU A 266 -3.65 22.69 -26.85
CA GLU A 266 -2.78 22.96 -25.70
C GLU A 266 -1.30 22.95 -26.10
N LEU A 267 -0.89 22.00 -26.97
CA LEU A 267 0.46 21.95 -27.50
C LEU A 267 0.82 23.21 -28.27
N GLU A 268 -0.05 23.66 -29.17
CA GLU A 268 0.19 24.88 -29.97
C GLU A 268 0.30 26.12 -29.08
N GLU A 269 -0.58 26.26 -28.09
CA GLU A 269 -0.52 27.35 -27.11
C GLU A 269 0.80 27.32 -26.30
N ARG A 270 1.21 26.12 -25.85
CA ARG A 270 2.45 25.94 -25.09
C ARG A 270 3.70 26.18 -25.92
N LEU A 271 3.73 25.74 -27.18
CA LEU A 271 4.84 26.00 -28.12
C LEU A 271 5.03 27.50 -28.35
N LYS A 272 3.92 28.23 -28.53
CA LYS A 272 3.96 29.65 -28.69
C LYS A 272 4.56 30.32 -27.46
N GLU A 273 4.08 29.98 -26.27
CA GLU A 273 4.57 30.52 -25.00
C GLU A 273 6.07 30.25 -24.81
N LEU A 274 6.54 29.04 -25.06
CA LEU A 274 7.95 28.65 -24.93
C LEU A 274 8.84 29.36 -25.92
N ASN A 275 8.41 29.50 -27.18
CA ASN A 275 9.15 30.23 -28.21
C ASN A 275 9.23 31.74 -27.91
N ASP A 276 8.12 32.33 -27.46
CA ASP A 276 8.08 33.78 -27.09
C ASP A 276 9.02 34.06 -25.90
N ASN A 277 9.22 33.09 -25.02
CA ASN A 277 10.16 33.16 -23.89
C ASN A 277 11.58 32.69 -24.21
N GLY A 278 11.90 32.38 -25.48
CA GLY A 278 13.22 31.94 -25.91
C GLY A 278 13.62 30.51 -25.46
N LYS A 279 12.67 29.70 -24.97
CA LYS A 279 12.88 28.33 -24.51
C LYS A 279 12.75 27.33 -25.67
N LEU A 280 13.69 27.40 -26.62
CA LEU A 280 13.63 26.64 -27.86
C LEU A 280 13.82 25.13 -27.64
N LEU A 281 14.67 24.74 -26.67
CA LEU A 281 14.93 23.34 -26.36
C LEU A 281 13.70 22.68 -25.73
N GLU A 282 13.07 23.38 -24.78
CA GLU A 282 11.85 22.93 -24.13
C GLU A 282 10.69 22.83 -25.14
N ALA A 283 10.60 23.78 -26.08
CA ALA A 283 9.61 23.72 -27.13
C ALA A 283 9.80 22.49 -28.04
N GLN A 284 11.02 22.20 -28.44
CA GLN A 284 11.33 21.04 -29.27
C GLN A 284 11.02 19.72 -28.55
N ARG A 285 11.39 19.60 -27.26
CA ARG A 285 11.13 18.42 -26.42
C ARG A 285 9.62 18.11 -26.33
N ILE A 286 8.83 19.12 -25.95
CA ILE A 286 7.39 18.92 -25.76
C ILE A 286 6.67 18.64 -27.08
N GLU A 287 7.09 19.29 -28.16
CA GLU A 287 6.53 19.07 -29.49
C GLU A 287 6.74 17.62 -29.96
N GLN A 288 7.97 17.16 -29.92
CA GLN A 288 8.33 15.82 -30.37
C GLN A 288 7.58 14.74 -29.55
N ARG A 289 7.58 14.87 -28.23
CA ARG A 289 6.91 13.92 -27.35
C ARG A 289 5.41 13.92 -27.56
N THR A 290 4.78 15.07 -27.56
CA THR A 290 3.32 15.15 -27.64
C THR A 290 2.81 14.70 -29.02
N ARG A 291 3.49 15.03 -30.12
CA ARG A 291 3.08 14.57 -31.46
C ARG A 291 3.18 13.03 -31.58
N TYR A 292 4.24 12.44 -31.02
CA TYR A 292 4.36 10.99 -30.97
C TYR A 292 3.24 10.34 -30.15
N ASP A 293 2.93 10.87 -28.97
CA ASP A 293 1.86 10.36 -28.11
C ASP A 293 0.49 10.47 -28.81
N LEU A 294 0.23 11.58 -29.53
CA LEU A 294 -1.00 11.78 -30.32
C LEU A 294 -1.13 10.79 -31.48
N GLU A 295 -0.03 10.48 -32.16
CA GLU A 295 -0.03 9.47 -33.21
C GLU A 295 -0.39 8.09 -32.66
N MET A 296 0.22 7.70 -31.55
CA MET A 296 -0.10 6.45 -30.85
C MET A 296 -1.57 6.39 -30.41
N MET A 297 -2.11 7.50 -29.88
CA MET A 297 -3.52 7.56 -29.48
C MET A 297 -4.46 7.40 -30.67
N ARG A 298 -4.13 7.96 -31.87
CA ARG A 298 -4.94 7.82 -33.08
C ARG A 298 -4.94 6.39 -33.62
N GLU A 299 -3.78 5.75 -33.64
CA GLU A 299 -3.61 4.43 -34.24
C GLU A 299 -4.00 3.29 -33.29
N MET A 300 -3.65 3.41 -32.01
CA MET A 300 -3.76 2.34 -31.02
C MET A 300 -4.81 2.63 -29.95
N GLY A 301 -5.33 3.85 -29.85
CA GLY A 301 -6.21 4.27 -28.77
C GLY A 301 -5.49 4.42 -27.41
N PHE A 302 -4.16 4.33 -27.38
CA PHE A 302 -3.34 4.34 -26.18
C PHE A 302 -1.94 4.89 -26.47
N CYS A 303 -1.29 5.46 -25.46
CA CYS A 303 0.14 5.80 -25.49
C CYS A 303 0.80 5.56 -24.12
N SER A 304 2.12 5.44 -24.11
CA SER A 304 2.87 5.35 -22.86
C SER A 304 2.73 6.64 -22.04
N GLY A 305 2.33 6.52 -20.76
CA GLY A 305 2.05 7.68 -19.92
C GLY A 305 0.74 8.39 -20.21
N ILE A 306 -0.25 7.68 -20.77
CA ILE A 306 -1.58 8.20 -21.13
C ILE A 306 -2.27 8.91 -19.95
N GLU A 307 -1.94 8.52 -18.72
CA GLU A 307 -2.45 9.15 -17.49
C GLU A 307 -2.12 10.65 -17.41
N ASN A 308 -1.03 11.10 -18.04
CA ASN A 308 -0.67 12.52 -18.08
C ASN A 308 -1.66 13.37 -18.92
N TYR A 309 -2.46 12.73 -19.73
CA TYR A 309 -3.53 13.34 -20.53
C TYR A 309 -4.93 13.11 -19.93
N SER A 310 -5.01 12.58 -18.70
CA SER A 310 -6.27 12.18 -18.04
C SER A 310 -7.32 13.29 -17.99
N ARG A 311 -6.92 14.56 -17.84
CA ARG A 311 -7.82 15.71 -17.89
C ARG A 311 -8.56 15.82 -19.23
N HIS A 312 -7.83 15.67 -20.32
CA HIS A 312 -8.40 15.72 -21.66
C HIS A 312 -9.23 14.48 -21.99
N LEU A 313 -8.77 13.30 -21.59
CA LEU A 313 -9.48 12.04 -21.81
C LEU A 313 -10.85 12.01 -21.11
N THR A 314 -10.93 12.61 -19.94
CA THR A 314 -12.19 12.73 -19.16
C THR A 314 -12.94 14.03 -19.45
N LEU A 315 -12.46 14.86 -20.38
CA LEU A 315 -13.03 16.15 -20.75
C LEU A 315 -13.29 17.09 -19.56
N ARG A 316 -12.43 17.02 -18.54
CA ARG A 316 -12.53 17.85 -17.33
C ARG A 316 -11.94 19.23 -17.55
N PRO A 317 -12.47 20.27 -16.87
CA PRO A 317 -11.84 21.60 -16.85
C PRO A 317 -10.46 21.57 -16.18
N ALA A 318 -9.62 22.54 -16.52
CA ALA A 318 -8.33 22.72 -15.86
C ALA A 318 -8.50 22.95 -14.35
N GLY A 319 -7.65 22.29 -13.55
CA GLY A 319 -7.68 22.39 -12.08
C GLY A 319 -8.79 21.62 -11.39
N SER A 320 -9.66 20.92 -12.16
CA SER A 320 -10.73 20.13 -11.57
C SER A 320 -10.23 18.93 -10.77
N THR A 321 -11.04 18.51 -9.80
CA THR A 321 -10.77 17.33 -8.98
C THR A 321 -10.71 16.06 -9.82
N PRO A 322 -9.64 15.25 -9.74
CA PRO A 322 -9.56 13.99 -10.48
C PRO A 322 -10.54 12.95 -9.92
N TYR A 323 -10.94 12.02 -10.79
CA TYR A 323 -11.59 10.80 -10.34
C TYR A 323 -10.59 9.87 -9.66
N THR A 324 -11.03 9.22 -8.59
CA THR A 324 -10.22 8.30 -7.78
C THR A 324 -11.04 7.06 -7.42
N LEU A 325 -10.44 6.10 -6.71
CA LEU A 325 -11.19 4.95 -6.21
C LEU A 325 -12.43 5.36 -5.37
N ILE A 326 -12.34 6.47 -4.65
CA ILE A 326 -13.44 6.96 -3.80
C ILE A 326 -14.69 7.26 -4.65
N ASP A 327 -14.53 7.71 -5.88
CA ASP A 327 -15.65 8.00 -6.79
C ASP A 327 -16.36 6.74 -7.31
N TYR A 328 -15.76 5.57 -7.18
CA TYR A 328 -16.39 4.28 -7.52
C TYR A 328 -17.31 3.76 -6.42
N PHE A 329 -17.14 4.25 -5.19
CA PHE A 329 -18.03 3.91 -4.08
C PHE A 329 -19.40 4.56 -4.24
N PRO A 330 -20.48 3.92 -3.71
CA PRO A 330 -21.76 4.59 -3.58
C PRO A 330 -21.66 5.79 -2.62
N LYS A 331 -22.62 6.71 -2.68
CA LYS A 331 -22.59 7.90 -1.82
C LYS A 331 -22.59 7.56 -0.32
N ASP A 332 -23.29 6.49 0.06
CA ASP A 332 -23.35 6.02 1.44
C ASP A 332 -22.35 4.88 1.67
N PHE A 333 -21.14 5.24 2.04
CA PHE A 333 -20.06 4.30 2.34
C PHE A 333 -19.29 4.74 3.58
N LEU A 334 -18.52 3.83 4.14
CA LEU A 334 -17.69 4.04 5.33
C LEU A 334 -16.20 4.05 4.96
N ILE A 335 -15.46 4.99 5.52
CA ILE A 335 -13.98 4.95 5.52
C ILE A 335 -13.48 4.58 6.90
N VAL A 336 -12.55 3.63 6.97
CA VAL A 336 -11.78 3.31 8.16
C VAL A 336 -10.33 3.65 7.88
N MET A 337 -9.77 4.61 8.61
CA MET A 337 -8.38 5.00 8.49
C MET A 337 -7.56 4.32 9.59
N ASP A 338 -6.88 3.24 9.24
CA ASP A 338 -6.02 2.53 10.20
C ASP A 338 -4.71 3.28 10.41
N GLU A 339 -4.18 3.22 11.64
CA GLU A 339 -3.04 4.00 12.10
C GLU A 339 -3.14 5.47 11.65
N SER A 340 -4.29 6.09 11.93
CA SER A 340 -4.70 7.40 11.42
C SER A 340 -3.69 8.51 11.67
N HIS A 341 -2.95 8.45 12.78
CA HIS A 341 -1.88 9.38 13.12
C HIS A 341 -0.73 9.41 12.10
N VAL A 342 -0.61 8.38 11.25
CA VAL A 342 0.33 8.31 10.11
C VAL A 342 -0.41 8.50 8.79
N THR A 343 -1.57 7.86 8.63
CA THR A 343 -2.32 7.84 7.36
C THR A 343 -2.85 9.22 7.00
N VAL A 344 -3.39 9.99 7.94
CA VAL A 344 -3.91 11.34 7.70
C VAL A 344 -2.81 12.31 7.24
N PRO A 345 -1.66 12.44 7.94
CA PRO A 345 -0.56 13.27 7.45
C PRO A 345 -0.03 12.86 6.07
N GLN A 346 -0.03 11.57 5.77
CA GLN A 346 0.40 11.05 4.47
C GLN A 346 -0.56 11.50 3.36
N VAL A 347 -1.87 11.36 3.53
CA VAL A 347 -2.87 11.87 2.57
C VAL A 347 -2.68 13.36 2.33
N ARG A 348 -2.45 14.13 3.39
CA ARG A 348 -2.23 15.59 3.30
C ARG A 348 -0.97 15.97 2.53
N ALA A 349 0.11 15.18 2.64
CA ALA A 349 1.40 15.50 2.04
C ALA A 349 1.50 15.12 0.55
N MET A 350 0.68 14.18 0.06
CA MET A 350 0.82 13.59 -1.28
C MET A 350 0.68 14.60 -2.41
N TYR A 351 -0.28 15.50 -2.34
CA TYR A 351 -0.53 16.51 -3.37
C TYR A 351 0.69 17.40 -3.61
N ASN A 352 1.25 17.98 -2.55
CA ASN A 352 2.36 18.95 -2.67
C ASN A 352 3.62 18.30 -3.26
N GLY A 353 3.92 17.05 -2.89
CA GLY A 353 5.06 16.31 -3.43
C GLY A 353 4.92 16.03 -4.93
N ASP A 354 3.74 15.61 -5.37
CA ASP A 354 3.45 15.35 -6.78
C ASP A 354 3.52 16.64 -7.62
N GLN A 355 2.92 17.72 -7.14
CA GLN A 355 2.91 19.02 -7.83
C GLN A 355 4.31 19.59 -8.01
N ALA A 356 5.14 19.57 -6.97
CA ALA A 356 6.51 20.08 -7.03
C ALA A 356 7.34 19.35 -8.11
N ARG A 357 7.23 18.02 -8.19
CA ARG A 357 7.90 17.20 -9.20
C ARG A 357 7.41 17.50 -10.62
N LYS A 358 6.09 17.54 -10.82
CA LYS A 358 5.49 17.78 -12.14
C LYS A 358 5.70 19.20 -12.66
N GLN A 359 5.72 20.19 -11.77
CA GLN A 359 6.00 21.57 -12.17
C GLN A 359 7.35 21.66 -12.87
N VAL A 360 8.37 20.99 -12.36
CA VAL A 360 9.71 20.96 -12.98
C VAL A 360 9.66 20.32 -14.38
N LEU A 361 8.90 19.23 -14.56
CA LEU A 361 8.73 18.58 -15.87
C LEU A 361 8.03 19.49 -16.87
N VAL A 362 7.01 20.22 -16.44
CA VAL A 362 6.27 21.16 -17.28
C VAL A 362 7.15 22.37 -17.67
N ASP A 363 7.88 22.95 -16.71
CA ASP A 363 8.72 24.12 -16.93
C ASP A 363 9.87 23.87 -17.91
N HIS A 364 10.33 22.61 -18.00
CA HIS A 364 11.45 22.20 -18.85
C HIS A 364 11.01 21.41 -20.12
N GLY A 365 9.72 21.43 -20.47
CA GLY A 365 9.20 20.90 -21.72
C GLY A 365 9.13 19.36 -21.81
N PHE A 366 9.07 18.65 -20.69
CA PHE A 366 8.89 17.21 -20.68
C PHE A 366 7.41 16.82 -20.66
N ARG A 367 6.54 17.67 -20.09
CA ARG A 367 5.10 17.45 -20.03
C ARG A 367 4.33 18.71 -20.33
N LEU A 368 3.10 18.56 -20.86
CA LEU A 368 2.16 19.66 -21.01
C LEU A 368 1.63 20.12 -19.65
N PRO A 369 1.18 21.39 -19.52
CA PRO A 369 0.58 21.90 -18.29
C PRO A 369 -0.57 21.03 -17.76
N SER A 370 -1.36 20.40 -18.63
CA SER A 370 -2.46 19.48 -18.24
C SER A 370 -2.01 18.26 -17.45
N ALA A 371 -0.74 17.87 -17.53
CA ALA A 371 -0.18 16.80 -16.71
C ALA A 371 -0.25 17.09 -15.20
N MET A 372 -0.32 18.38 -14.81
CA MET A 372 -0.52 18.80 -13.44
C MET A 372 -1.86 18.34 -12.85
N ASP A 373 -2.85 18.11 -13.69
CA ASP A 373 -4.20 17.64 -13.31
C ASP A 373 -4.30 16.11 -13.17
N ASN A 374 -3.27 15.38 -13.56
CA ASN A 374 -3.08 13.98 -13.19
C ASN A 374 -2.36 13.93 -11.82
N ARG A 375 -3.10 14.04 -10.76
CA ARG A 375 -2.61 14.28 -9.41
C ARG A 375 -3.42 13.53 -8.36
N PRO A 376 -2.87 13.32 -7.16
CA PRO A 376 -3.70 12.89 -6.05
C PRO A 376 -4.68 13.99 -5.64
N LEU A 377 -5.69 13.62 -4.86
CA LEU A 377 -6.59 14.59 -4.24
C LEU A 377 -5.83 15.56 -3.34
N MET A 378 -6.26 16.81 -3.33
CA MET A 378 -5.95 17.72 -2.22
C MET A 378 -6.65 17.19 -0.95
N PHE A 379 -6.16 17.58 0.21
CA PHE A 379 -6.74 17.10 1.46
C PHE A 379 -8.20 17.56 1.63
N GLU A 380 -8.50 18.79 1.26
CA GLU A 380 -9.85 19.36 1.28
C GLU A 380 -10.80 18.62 0.32
N GLU A 381 -10.31 18.25 -0.88
CA GLU A 381 -11.08 17.44 -1.84
C GLU A 381 -11.35 16.03 -1.30
N PHE A 382 -10.38 15.45 -0.58
CA PHE A 382 -10.57 14.18 0.10
C PHE A 382 -11.65 14.29 1.17
N GLU A 383 -11.63 15.35 2.00
CA GLU A 383 -12.64 15.60 3.03
C GLU A 383 -14.05 15.80 2.44
N GLU A 384 -14.14 16.46 1.29
CA GLU A 384 -15.43 16.67 0.59
C GLU A 384 -16.01 15.37 0.04
N LYS A 385 -15.15 14.48 -0.48
CA LYS A 385 -15.56 13.17 -1.04
C LYS A 385 -15.89 12.14 0.02
N THR A 386 -15.48 12.34 1.29
CA THR A 386 -15.73 11.39 2.37
C THR A 386 -17.13 11.56 2.95
N ASN A 387 -17.84 10.44 3.15
CA ASN A 387 -19.13 10.43 3.83
C ASN A 387 -18.96 10.32 5.35
N GLN A 388 -18.57 9.15 5.85
CA GLN A 388 -18.32 8.89 7.26
C GLN A 388 -16.95 8.23 7.45
N VAL A 389 -16.21 8.68 8.46
CA VAL A 389 -14.85 8.22 8.72
C VAL A 389 -14.70 7.77 10.17
N VAL A 390 -14.13 6.57 10.34
CA VAL A 390 -13.65 6.08 11.63
C VAL A 390 -12.11 6.07 11.61
N TYR A 391 -11.52 6.89 12.45
CA TYR A 391 -10.08 6.95 12.64
C TYR A 391 -9.68 5.95 13.72
N VAL A 392 -8.77 5.04 13.38
CA VAL A 392 -8.33 3.96 14.28
C VAL A 392 -6.86 4.18 14.61
N SER A 393 -6.54 4.34 15.89
CA SER A 393 -5.16 4.50 16.33
C SER A 393 -5.01 4.22 17.82
N ALA A 394 -3.82 3.77 18.24
CA ALA A 394 -3.43 3.75 19.65
C ALA A 394 -3.02 5.15 20.15
N THR A 395 -2.69 6.06 19.24
CA THR A 395 -2.20 7.42 19.47
C THR A 395 -2.79 8.40 18.45
N PRO A 396 -4.10 8.70 18.49
CA PRO A 396 -4.73 9.60 17.53
C PRO A 396 -4.00 10.93 17.39
N GLY A 397 -4.03 11.50 16.19
CA GLY A 397 -3.41 12.78 15.88
C GLY A 397 -4.23 13.99 16.32
N PRO A 398 -3.64 15.21 16.28
CA PRO A 398 -4.36 16.43 16.63
C PRO A 398 -5.57 16.66 15.74
N TYR A 399 -5.45 16.36 14.44
CA TYR A 399 -6.53 16.54 13.47
C TYR A 399 -7.77 15.75 13.86
N GLU A 400 -7.62 14.46 14.16
CA GLU A 400 -8.75 13.59 14.52
C GLU A 400 -9.38 14.04 15.84
N LEU A 401 -8.57 14.44 16.81
CA LEU A 401 -9.03 14.90 18.12
C LEU A 401 -9.71 16.28 18.09
N GLU A 402 -9.35 17.14 17.13
CA GLU A 402 -10.02 18.42 16.89
C GLU A 402 -11.40 18.22 16.27
N LEU A 403 -11.54 17.25 15.37
CA LEU A 403 -12.82 16.95 14.70
C LEU A 403 -13.84 16.30 15.63
N THR A 404 -13.38 15.51 16.59
CA THR A 404 -14.25 14.81 17.53
C THR A 404 -13.61 14.73 18.92
N PRO A 405 -14.12 15.51 19.89
CA PRO A 405 -13.65 15.45 21.27
C PRO A 405 -14.06 14.17 22.00
N GLU A 406 -15.09 13.49 21.50
CA GLU A 406 -15.57 12.22 22.06
C GLU A 406 -14.82 11.06 21.40
N VAL A 407 -13.92 10.45 22.14
CA VAL A 407 -13.11 9.31 21.72
C VAL A 407 -13.71 8.02 22.25
N VAL A 408 -13.90 7.04 21.36
CA VAL A 408 -14.26 5.67 21.74
C VAL A 408 -12.99 4.95 22.18
N GLU A 409 -12.90 4.58 23.43
CA GLU A 409 -11.73 3.88 24.00
C GLU A 409 -11.90 2.36 23.94
N GLN A 410 -10.84 1.68 23.49
CA GLN A 410 -10.68 0.24 23.54
C GLN A 410 -9.31 -0.09 24.12
N ILE A 411 -9.25 -0.20 25.44
CA ILE A 411 -8.01 -0.33 26.20
C ILE A 411 -7.82 -1.74 26.74
N ILE A 412 -8.91 -2.42 27.08
CA ILE A 412 -8.88 -3.76 27.67
C ILE A 412 -8.56 -4.80 26.59
N ARG A 413 -7.56 -5.64 26.85
CA ARG A 413 -7.21 -6.77 25.99
C ARG A 413 -8.02 -8.01 26.39
N PRO A 414 -8.59 -8.74 25.45
CA PRO A 414 -9.28 -10.02 25.74
C PRO A 414 -8.40 -11.03 26.48
N THR A 415 -7.10 -10.94 26.30
CA THR A 415 -6.09 -11.80 26.95
C THR A 415 -5.79 -11.46 28.41
N GLY A 416 -6.28 -10.33 28.90
CA GLY A 416 -5.94 -9.78 30.20
C GLY A 416 -4.54 -9.15 30.27
N LEU A 417 -3.78 -9.11 29.17
CA LEU A 417 -2.46 -8.50 29.15
C LEU A 417 -2.51 -7.01 29.48
N LEU A 418 -1.58 -6.59 30.31
CA LEU A 418 -1.45 -5.22 30.80
C LEU A 418 -0.47 -4.42 29.92
N ASP A 419 -0.63 -3.10 29.90
CA ASP A 419 0.42 -2.22 29.41
C ASP A 419 1.65 -2.38 30.30
N PRO A 420 2.89 -2.28 29.73
CA PRO A 420 4.09 -2.60 30.47
C PRO A 420 4.37 -1.59 31.60
N GLN A 421 5.12 -2.03 32.59
CA GLN A 421 5.74 -1.12 33.58
C GLN A 421 6.87 -0.36 32.90
N ILE A 422 7.06 0.90 33.30
CA ILE A 422 8.10 1.78 32.77
C ILE A 422 9.02 2.20 33.90
N ASP A 423 10.32 1.95 33.73
CA ASP A 423 11.38 2.46 34.58
C ASP A 423 12.14 3.54 33.82
N VAL A 424 12.49 4.62 34.53
CA VAL A 424 13.41 5.65 34.05
C VAL A 424 14.72 5.49 34.79
N ARG A 425 15.81 5.26 34.06
CA ARG A 425 17.15 5.03 34.59
C ARG A 425 18.15 6.05 34.03
N PRO A 426 19.23 6.38 34.72
CA PRO A 426 20.22 7.37 34.26
C PRO A 426 20.93 6.88 32.99
N ILE A 427 21.41 7.84 32.20
CA ILE A 427 22.20 7.56 30.97
C ILE A 427 23.59 7.05 31.36
N GLU A 428 24.18 7.55 32.43
CA GLU A 428 25.47 7.06 32.95
C GLU A 428 25.38 5.58 33.33
N GLY A 429 26.22 4.74 32.73
CA GLY A 429 26.20 3.29 32.96
C GLY A 429 25.08 2.54 32.21
N GLN A 430 24.34 3.19 31.30
CA GLN A 430 23.19 2.59 30.62
C GLN A 430 23.53 1.28 29.88
N ILE A 431 24.71 1.15 29.30
CA ILE A 431 25.09 -0.05 28.54
C ILE A 431 25.35 -1.24 29.47
N ASP A 432 26.00 -1.03 30.62
CA ASP A 432 26.24 -2.10 31.61
C ASP A 432 24.93 -2.56 32.25
N ASP A 433 24.04 -1.61 32.59
CA ASP A 433 22.72 -1.90 33.12
C ASP A 433 21.86 -2.67 32.10
N LEU A 434 21.85 -2.20 30.86
CA LEU A 434 21.13 -2.87 29.74
C LEU A 434 21.65 -4.28 29.48
N LEU A 435 22.98 -4.49 29.59
CA LEU A 435 23.59 -5.81 29.39
C LEU A 435 23.12 -6.80 30.48
N GLY A 436 23.00 -6.38 31.73
CA GLY A 436 22.41 -7.16 32.80
C GLY A 436 20.96 -7.57 32.49
N GLU A 437 20.14 -6.62 32.08
CA GLU A 437 18.74 -6.85 31.71
C GLU A 437 18.60 -7.81 30.50
N ILE A 438 19.49 -7.68 29.52
CA ILE A 438 19.51 -8.58 28.35
C ILE A 438 19.80 -10.03 28.80
N HIS A 439 20.79 -10.25 29.65
CA HIS A 439 21.11 -11.58 30.18
C HIS A 439 19.94 -12.20 30.92
N ASP A 440 19.24 -11.43 31.75
CA ASP A 440 18.07 -11.89 32.48
C ASP A 440 16.93 -12.32 31.54
N ARG A 441 16.73 -11.62 30.42
CA ARG A 441 15.71 -11.99 29.43
C ARG A 441 16.12 -13.21 28.61
N ILE A 442 17.38 -13.30 28.21
CA ILE A 442 17.91 -14.49 27.51
C ILE A 442 17.76 -15.74 28.39
N ALA A 443 18.05 -15.65 29.69
CA ALA A 443 17.89 -16.76 30.62
C ALA A 443 16.42 -17.28 30.69
N LYS A 444 15.44 -16.42 30.43
CA LYS A 444 14.01 -16.75 30.35
C LYS A 444 13.54 -17.10 28.95
N ASN A 445 14.43 -17.18 27.97
CA ASN A 445 14.12 -17.37 26.56
C ASN A 445 13.19 -16.30 25.97
N GLU A 446 13.30 -15.07 26.48
CA GLU A 446 12.57 -13.89 26.02
C GLU A 446 13.44 -13.03 25.10
N ARG A 447 12.82 -12.09 24.36
CA ARG A 447 13.49 -11.23 23.40
C ARG A 447 13.51 -9.78 23.85
N VAL A 448 14.49 -9.04 23.35
CA VAL A 448 14.71 -7.63 23.69
C VAL A 448 14.70 -6.76 22.43
N LEU A 449 13.98 -5.64 22.49
CA LEU A 449 14.06 -4.58 21.48
C LEU A 449 14.78 -3.37 22.08
N ILE A 450 15.70 -2.79 21.30
CA ILE A 450 16.45 -1.59 21.71
C ILE A 450 16.26 -0.51 20.65
N THR A 451 15.85 0.69 21.06
CA THR A 451 15.76 1.83 20.17
C THR A 451 16.87 2.84 20.40
N THR A 452 17.50 3.26 19.31
CA THR A 452 18.57 4.26 19.29
C THR A 452 18.16 5.50 18.50
N LEU A 453 18.96 6.56 18.48
CA LEU A 453 18.68 7.79 17.74
C LEU A 453 19.31 7.84 16.35
N THR A 454 20.43 7.14 16.16
CA THR A 454 21.20 7.19 14.90
C THR A 454 21.59 5.81 14.39
N LYS A 455 21.82 5.69 13.08
CA LYS A 455 22.32 4.47 12.44
C LYS A 455 23.66 4.05 13.06
N LYS A 456 24.58 5.00 13.21
CA LYS A 456 25.89 4.74 13.81
C LYS A 456 25.79 4.17 15.23
N MET A 457 24.93 4.75 16.06
CA MET A 457 24.68 4.24 17.42
C MET A 457 24.13 2.81 17.42
N SER A 458 23.24 2.48 16.45
CA SER A 458 22.73 1.11 16.29
C SER A 458 23.83 0.14 15.89
N GLU A 459 24.72 0.54 14.96
CA GLU A 459 25.84 -0.26 14.48
C GLU A 459 26.87 -0.49 15.59
N ASP A 460 27.33 0.59 16.25
CA ASP A 460 28.30 0.53 17.35
C ASP A 460 27.81 -0.37 18.51
N LEU A 461 26.51 -0.25 18.88
CA LEU A 461 25.92 -1.08 19.92
C LEU A 461 25.77 -2.55 19.47
N THR A 462 25.42 -2.78 18.23
CA THR A 462 25.33 -4.14 17.64
C THR A 462 26.67 -4.83 17.68
N ASP A 463 27.73 -4.15 17.28
CA ASP A 463 29.09 -4.71 17.29
C ASP A 463 29.56 -4.98 18.73
N TYR A 464 29.34 -4.05 19.65
CA TYR A 464 29.65 -4.26 21.06
C TYR A 464 28.94 -5.48 21.65
N LEU A 465 27.63 -5.63 21.40
CA LEU A 465 26.86 -6.78 21.91
C LEU A 465 27.31 -8.11 21.30
N LYS A 466 27.71 -8.12 20.02
CA LYS A 466 28.34 -9.29 19.39
C LYS A 466 29.67 -9.67 20.05
N ASP A 467 30.51 -8.67 20.33
CA ASP A 467 31.82 -8.88 20.94
C ASP A 467 31.71 -9.48 22.36
N VAL A 468 30.65 -9.15 23.09
CA VAL A 468 30.35 -9.77 24.42
C VAL A 468 29.55 -11.06 24.32
N GLY A 469 29.34 -11.60 23.10
CA GLY A 469 28.75 -12.92 22.87
C GLY A 469 27.21 -12.96 22.82
N ILE A 470 26.54 -11.83 22.70
CA ILE A 470 25.08 -11.76 22.55
C ILE A 470 24.69 -11.93 21.08
N LYS A 471 23.67 -12.76 20.82
CA LYS A 471 23.07 -12.91 19.49
C LYS A 471 22.17 -11.71 19.20
N VAL A 472 22.67 -10.79 18.40
CA VAL A 472 22.00 -9.52 18.09
C VAL A 472 21.98 -9.25 16.59
N ASN A 473 20.89 -8.60 16.13
CA ASN A 473 20.79 -8.02 14.80
C ASN A 473 20.26 -6.59 14.89
N TYR A 474 20.37 -5.81 13.81
CA TYR A 474 19.82 -4.46 13.77
C TYR A 474 19.01 -4.21 12.51
N LEU A 475 18.03 -3.30 12.61
CA LEU A 475 17.18 -2.84 11.52
C LEU A 475 17.49 -1.39 11.17
N HIS A 476 17.76 -1.12 9.89
CA HIS A 476 17.91 0.23 9.34
C HIS A 476 16.99 0.49 8.15
N SER A 477 16.94 1.73 7.68
CA SER A 477 15.99 2.17 6.64
C SER A 477 16.23 1.57 5.26
N GLU A 478 17.43 1.07 4.99
CA GLU A 478 17.85 0.54 3.68
C GLU A 478 17.55 -0.96 3.53
N ILE A 479 17.15 -1.65 4.61
CA ILE A 479 16.78 -3.07 4.57
C ILE A 479 15.46 -3.22 3.80
N LYS A 480 15.47 -4.10 2.79
CA LYS A 480 14.28 -4.40 1.97
C LYS A 480 13.18 -5.07 2.81
N THR A 481 11.95 -4.91 2.38
CA THR A 481 10.76 -5.40 3.12
C THR A 481 10.82 -6.89 3.42
N LEU A 482 11.24 -7.73 2.47
CA LEU A 482 11.38 -9.18 2.66
C LEU A 482 12.43 -9.53 3.72
N GLU A 483 13.63 -8.97 3.59
CA GLU A 483 14.72 -9.18 4.54
C GLU A 483 14.31 -8.76 5.96
N ARG A 484 13.52 -7.69 6.07
CA ARG A 484 12.97 -7.24 7.35
C ARG A 484 12.00 -8.25 7.96
N ILE A 485 11.14 -8.87 7.15
CA ILE A 485 10.23 -9.95 7.59
C ILE A 485 11.04 -11.15 8.07
N GLU A 486 12.10 -11.50 7.37
CA GLU A 486 13.00 -12.59 7.78
C GLU A 486 13.69 -12.30 9.11
N ILE A 487 14.20 -11.07 9.31
CA ILE A 487 14.84 -10.65 10.56
C ILE A 487 13.85 -10.78 11.73
N ILE A 488 12.60 -10.35 11.55
CA ILE A 488 11.56 -10.44 12.59
C ILE A 488 11.22 -11.92 12.87
N ARG A 489 11.07 -12.73 11.84
CA ARG A 489 10.86 -14.17 11.98
C ARG A 489 12.00 -14.83 12.74
N ASP A 490 13.23 -14.50 12.41
CA ASP A 490 14.42 -15.05 13.02
C ASP A 490 14.56 -14.63 14.51
N LEU A 491 14.15 -13.42 14.86
CA LEU A 491 14.01 -12.99 16.26
C LEU A 491 13.00 -13.87 16.99
N ARG A 492 11.83 -14.10 16.42
CA ARG A 492 10.79 -14.94 17.01
C ARG A 492 11.25 -16.39 17.18
N LEU A 493 11.97 -16.93 16.21
CA LEU A 493 12.53 -18.29 16.24
C LEU A 493 13.76 -18.41 17.19
N GLY A 494 14.27 -17.31 17.74
CA GLY A 494 15.41 -17.31 18.65
C GLY A 494 16.76 -17.54 17.97
N LYS A 495 16.87 -17.26 16.67
CA LYS A 495 18.19 -17.25 16.00
C LYS A 495 19.08 -16.13 16.56
N PHE A 496 18.46 -15.05 17.04
CA PHE A 496 19.06 -14.01 17.86
C PHE A 496 18.07 -13.55 18.94
N ASP A 497 18.58 -12.89 19.97
CA ASP A 497 17.82 -12.57 21.19
C ASP A 497 17.52 -11.08 21.29
N VAL A 498 18.31 -10.25 20.62
CA VAL A 498 18.22 -8.79 20.67
C VAL A 498 18.08 -8.21 19.26
N LEU A 499 17.14 -7.29 19.09
CA LEU A 499 16.97 -6.51 17.86
C LEU A 499 17.12 -5.02 18.18
N ILE A 500 18.02 -4.35 17.46
CA ILE A 500 18.30 -2.92 17.61
C ILE A 500 17.76 -2.18 16.41
N GLY A 501 17.23 -0.98 16.59
CA GLY A 501 16.81 -0.13 15.49
C GLY A 501 16.53 1.30 15.89
N ILE A 502 16.55 2.20 14.90
CA ILE A 502 16.22 3.62 15.10
C ILE A 502 14.71 3.79 15.22
N ASN A 503 13.97 3.16 14.34
CA ASN A 503 12.52 3.24 14.26
C ASN A 503 11.94 1.85 14.05
N LEU A 504 11.83 1.10 15.14
CA LEU A 504 11.22 -0.24 15.15
C LEU A 504 9.69 -0.20 15.04
N LEU A 505 9.10 0.99 14.82
CA LEU A 505 7.67 1.24 14.95
C LEU A 505 6.89 1.21 13.64
N ARG A 506 7.58 1.34 12.51
CA ARG A 506 6.92 1.66 11.23
C ARG A 506 6.00 0.57 10.70
N GLU A 507 6.10 -0.65 11.22
CA GLU A 507 5.26 -1.75 10.70
C GLU A 507 4.83 -2.62 11.85
N GLY A 508 3.57 -2.96 11.89
CA GLY A 508 2.86 -3.69 12.94
C GLY A 508 3.56 -4.93 13.51
N LEU A 509 4.70 -4.71 14.18
CA LEU A 509 5.47 -5.76 14.83
C LEU A 509 4.66 -6.34 15.99
N ASP A 510 4.10 -7.49 15.79
CA ASP A 510 3.43 -8.26 16.82
C ASP A 510 4.32 -9.42 17.23
N ILE A 511 5.20 -9.15 18.21
CA ILE A 511 6.21 -10.09 18.70
C ILE A 511 5.92 -10.43 20.15
N PRO A 512 5.13 -11.48 20.44
CA PRO A 512 4.77 -11.87 21.80
C PRO A 512 5.98 -12.26 22.66
N GLU A 513 7.07 -12.68 22.04
CA GLU A 513 8.29 -13.10 22.71
C GLU A 513 9.10 -11.93 23.31
N VAL A 514 8.80 -10.69 22.93
CA VAL A 514 9.46 -9.49 23.46
C VAL A 514 8.91 -9.14 24.83
N SER A 515 9.77 -9.23 25.85
CA SER A 515 9.46 -8.85 27.23
C SER A 515 10.14 -7.56 27.67
N LEU A 516 11.18 -7.11 26.98
CA LEU A 516 11.88 -5.87 27.28
C LEU A 516 11.99 -4.97 26.06
N VAL A 517 11.63 -3.71 26.25
CA VAL A 517 11.91 -2.62 25.30
C VAL A 517 12.79 -1.60 26.01
N ALA A 518 14.00 -1.37 25.51
CA ALA A 518 14.93 -0.37 26.00
C ALA A 518 14.97 0.83 25.06
N ILE A 519 14.78 2.02 25.60
CA ILE A 519 14.80 3.28 24.87
C ILE A 519 16.01 4.08 25.33
N LEU A 520 17.06 4.11 24.50
CA LEU A 520 18.27 4.87 24.79
C LEU A 520 18.07 6.35 24.50
N ASP A 521 18.69 7.21 25.27
CA ASP A 521 18.60 8.66 25.12
C ASP A 521 17.12 9.15 25.00
N ALA A 522 16.27 8.68 25.89
CA ALA A 522 14.84 8.96 25.86
C ALA A 522 14.51 10.45 26.09
N ASP A 523 15.42 11.20 26.73
CA ASP A 523 15.29 12.64 26.99
C ASP A 523 15.76 13.56 25.85
N LYS A 524 16.20 13.00 24.74
CA LYS A 524 16.54 13.77 23.54
C LYS A 524 15.28 14.05 22.73
N GLU A 525 14.59 15.14 23.05
CA GLU A 525 13.37 15.53 22.35
C GLU A 525 13.56 15.63 20.84
N GLY A 526 12.58 15.14 20.07
CA GLY A 526 12.56 15.10 18.64
C GLY A 526 11.49 14.13 18.12
N PHE A 527 11.40 13.98 16.82
CA PHE A 527 10.39 13.12 16.18
C PHE A 527 10.40 11.67 16.71
N LEU A 528 11.61 11.10 16.92
CA LEU A 528 11.77 9.72 17.42
C LEU A 528 11.48 9.56 18.92
N ARG A 529 11.38 10.65 19.66
CA ARG A 529 11.10 10.69 21.10
C ARG A 529 9.89 11.55 21.42
N SER A 530 9.00 11.77 20.43
CA SER A 530 7.70 12.39 20.63
C SER A 530 6.81 11.50 21.50
N GLU A 531 5.82 12.06 22.16
CA GLU A 531 4.84 11.33 22.98
C GLU A 531 4.26 10.12 22.26
N ARG A 532 3.86 10.29 20.98
CA ARG A 532 3.30 9.21 20.15
C ARG A 532 4.31 8.12 19.85
N SER A 533 5.52 8.52 19.45
CA SER A 533 6.60 7.58 19.18
C SER A 533 6.93 6.75 20.40
N LEU A 534 6.98 7.38 21.58
CA LEU A 534 7.22 6.68 22.85
C LEU A 534 6.08 5.71 23.18
N ILE A 535 4.80 6.12 23.10
CA ILE A 535 3.65 5.24 23.37
C ILE A 535 3.63 4.04 22.41
N GLN A 536 3.93 4.25 21.12
CA GLN A 536 4.02 3.17 20.13
C GLN A 536 5.15 2.19 20.47
N THR A 537 6.30 2.71 20.87
CA THR A 537 7.45 1.89 21.30
C THR A 537 7.14 1.08 22.55
N ILE A 538 6.56 1.72 23.56
CA ILE A 538 6.10 1.09 24.80
C ILE A 538 5.13 -0.05 24.50
N GLY A 539 4.21 0.15 23.57
CA GLY A 539 3.22 -0.83 23.16
C GLY A 539 3.81 -2.14 22.58
N ARG A 540 5.08 -2.14 22.16
CA ARG A 540 5.76 -3.37 21.70
C ARG A 540 5.99 -4.38 22.81
N ALA A 541 6.12 -3.94 24.07
CA ALA A 541 6.23 -4.82 25.23
C ALA A 541 4.86 -5.27 25.80
N ALA A 542 3.75 -4.78 25.25
CA ALA A 542 2.40 -5.05 25.80
C ALA A 542 1.81 -6.42 25.35
N ARG A 543 2.57 -7.24 24.64
CA ARG A 543 2.17 -8.58 24.16
C ARG A 543 2.67 -9.72 25.02
N ASN A 544 3.50 -9.39 26.00
CA ASN A 544 4.10 -10.34 26.93
C ASN A 544 3.63 -10.04 28.35
N GLU A 545 3.33 -11.08 29.11
CA GLU A 545 2.92 -10.93 30.52
C GLU A 545 4.01 -10.35 31.43
N HIS A 546 5.30 -10.50 31.02
CA HIS A 546 6.45 -9.90 31.66
C HIS A 546 6.91 -8.59 31.02
N GLY A 547 6.01 -7.95 30.23
CA GLY A 547 6.31 -6.75 29.48
C GLY A 547 6.85 -5.62 30.35
N HIS A 548 8.05 -5.13 30.02
CA HIS A 548 8.76 -4.08 30.73
C HIS A 548 9.44 -3.11 29.76
N VAL A 549 9.47 -1.84 30.13
CA VAL A 549 10.14 -0.78 29.36
C VAL A 549 11.12 -0.05 30.23
N ILE A 550 12.34 0.15 29.74
CA ILE A 550 13.35 0.97 30.38
C ILE A 550 13.64 2.17 29.50
N MET A 551 13.47 3.35 30.03
CA MET A 551 13.86 4.61 29.41
C MET A 551 15.15 5.12 30.09
N TYR A 552 16.24 5.18 29.32
CA TYR A 552 17.47 5.77 29.78
C TYR A 552 17.44 7.28 29.53
N ALA A 553 17.38 8.05 30.61
CA ALA A 553 17.23 9.50 30.57
C ALA A 553 17.73 10.12 31.87
N ASP A 554 18.38 11.28 31.77
CA ASP A 554 18.83 12.06 32.95
C ASP A 554 17.72 13.01 33.46
N ARG A 555 16.72 13.27 32.64
CA ARG A 555 15.53 14.07 32.99
C ARG A 555 14.28 13.55 32.29
N ILE A 556 13.13 13.71 32.92
CA ILE A 556 11.85 13.40 32.32
C ILE A 556 11.42 14.62 31.48
N THR A 557 11.35 14.44 30.17
CA THR A 557 10.83 15.46 29.24
C THR A 557 9.31 15.50 29.24
N ARG A 558 8.73 16.53 28.64
CA ARG A 558 7.27 16.62 28.48
C ARG A 558 6.71 15.40 27.75
N SER A 559 7.32 15.00 26.63
CA SER A 559 6.90 13.85 25.83
C SER A 559 6.97 12.55 26.63
N MET A 560 8.04 12.35 27.39
CA MET A 560 8.17 11.20 28.31
C MET A 560 7.07 11.20 29.36
N GLY A 561 6.85 12.35 30.02
CA GLY A 561 5.81 12.50 31.05
C GLY A 561 4.43 12.07 30.55
N ILE A 562 4.02 12.59 29.40
CA ILE A 562 2.74 12.24 28.76
C ILE A 562 2.66 10.74 28.45
N ALA A 563 3.72 10.17 27.89
CA ALA A 563 3.75 8.75 27.53
C ALA A 563 3.68 7.84 28.78
N ILE A 564 4.40 8.19 29.84
CA ILE A 564 4.41 7.45 31.10
C ILE A 564 3.03 7.53 31.78
N GLU A 565 2.44 8.72 31.88
CA GLU A 565 1.13 8.92 32.50
C GLU A 565 0.02 8.18 31.75
N GLU A 566 0.01 8.25 30.41
CA GLU A 566 -0.99 7.55 29.58
C GLU A 566 -0.85 6.04 29.72
N THR A 567 0.36 5.50 29.69
CA THR A 567 0.61 4.06 29.89
C THR A 567 0.16 3.61 31.28
N LYS A 568 0.43 4.40 32.29
CA LYS A 568 0.00 4.12 33.66
C LYS A 568 -1.52 4.15 33.80
N ARG A 569 -2.18 5.14 33.19
CA ARG A 569 -3.66 5.24 33.15
C ARG A 569 -4.28 3.99 32.51
N ARG A 570 -3.75 3.58 31.37
CA ARG A 570 -4.22 2.37 30.65
C ARG A 570 -4.02 1.13 31.51
N ARG A 571 -2.85 0.97 32.08
CA ARG A 571 -2.53 -0.18 32.95
C ARG A 571 -3.47 -0.26 34.17
N GLN A 572 -3.75 0.83 34.84
CA GLN A 572 -4.68 0.87 35.97
C GLN A 572 -6.09 0.44 35.59
N LYS A 573 -6.59 0.87 34.42
CA LYS A 573 -7.89 0.42 33.90
C LYS A 573 -7.91 -1.08 33.61
N GLN A 574 -6.83 -1.59 33.05
CA GLN A 574 -6.68 -3.01 32.72
C GLN A 574 -6.60 -3.87 33.99
N GLU A 575 -5.84 -3.45 34.99
CA GLU A 575 -5.73 -4.13 36.30
C GLU A 575 -7.10 -4.19 36.99
N ALA A 576 -7.80 -3.06 37.08
CA ALA A 576 -9.13 -3.00 37.68
C ALA A 576 -10.13 -3.93 36.99
N TYR A 577 -10.12 -3.96 35.64
CA TYR A 577 -10.98 -4.85 34.86
C TYR A 577 -10.64 -6.32 35.11
N ASN A 578 -9.35 -6.68 35.13
CA ASN A 578 -8.91 -8.04 35.39
C ASN A 578 -9.30 -8.51 36.81
N GLU A 579 -9.16 -7.65 37.80
CA GLU A 579 -9.57 -7.94 39.19
C GLU A 579 -11.08 -8.17 39.29
N GLU A 580 -11.90 -7.29 38.67
CA GLU A 580 -13.37 -7.40 38.64
C GLU A 580 -13.85 -8.71 37.99
N HIS A 581 -13.15 -9.14 36.93
CA HIS A 581 -13.56 -10.31 36.13
C HIS A 581 -12.76 -11.60 36.45
N GLY A 582 -11.82 -11.55 37.39
CA GLY A 582 -10.97 -12.69 37.79
C GLY A 582 -10.07 -13.20 36.63
N ILE A 583 -9.59 -12.29 35.79
CA ILE A 583 -8.77 -12.61 34.61
C ILE A 583 -7.29 -12.59 35.00
N THR A 584 -6.58 -13.67 34.69
CA THR A 584 -5.12 -13.74 34.81
C THR A 584 -4.48 -13.45 33.45
N PRO A 585 -3.58 -12.47 33.34
CA PRO A 585 -2.86 -12.19 32.09
C PRO A 585 -2.12 -13.42 31.57
N LYS A 586 -2.19 -13.67 30.24
CA LYS A 586 -1.43 -14.74 29.59
C LYS A 586 -0.88 -14.27 28.27
N THR A 587 0.41 -14.52 28.05
CA THR A 587 1.04 -14.31 26.74
C THR A 587 0.44 -15.23 25.70
N ILE A 588 0.06 -14.68 24.54
CA ILE A 588 -0.47 -15.46 23.43
C ILE A 588 0.68 -16.20 22.74
N GLN A 589 0.56 -17.51 22.58
CA GLN A 589 1.43 -18.24 21.68
C GLN A 589 0.83 -18.16 20.26
N LYS A 590 1.42 -17.33 19.42
CA LYS A 590 1.09 -17.30 17.99
C LYS A 590 2.08 -18.19 17.25
N GLU A 591 1.57 -19.11 16.44
CA GLU A 591 2.41 -19.81 15.46
C GLU A 591 3.15 -18.78 14.59
N VAL A 592 4.42 -19.05 14.32
CA VAL A 592 5.19 -18.26 13.34
C VAL A 592 4.68 -18.65 11.97
N ARG A 593 3.55 -18.09 11.55
CA ARG A 593 3.02 -18.31 10.20
C ARG A 593 4.02 -17.73 9.21
N ASP A 594 4.24 -18.43 8.11
CA ASP A 594 4.93 -17.86 6.95
C ASP A 594 4.07 -16.73 6.38
N VAL A 595 4.24 -15.53 6.92
CA VAL A 595 3.68 -14.28 6.36
C VAL A 595 4.21 -14.06 4.93
N ILE A 596 5.27 -14.78 4.57
CA ILE A 596 5.85 -14.87 3.24
C ILE A 596 4.81 -15.24 2.17
N ARG A 597 3.78 -16.06 2.45
CA ARG A 597 2.80 -16.45 1.42
C ARG A 597 1.84 -15.34 0.98
N ALA A 598 1.51 -14.40 1.85
CA ALA A 598 0.68 -13.25 1.46
C ALA A 598 1.52 -12.12 0.82
N THR A 599 2.83 -12.09 1.08
CA THR A 599 3.76 -11.11 0.53
C THR A 599 4.51 -11.66 -0.70
N THR A 600 4.72 -12.98 -0.80
CA THR A 600 5.31 -13.63 -1.99
C THR A 600 4.35 -13.71 -3.17
N ALA A 601 3.05 -13.72 -2.97
CA ALA A 601 2.09 -13.45 -4.06
C ALA A 601 2.26 -12.03 -4.65
N ALA A 602 2.98 -11.15 -3.95
CA ALA A 602 3.35 -9.81 -4.41
C ALA A 602 4.80 -9.72 -4.96
N GLU A 603 5.62 -10.79 -4.87
CA GLU A 603 7.06 -10.72 -5.18
C GLU A 603 7.65 -12.00 -5.79
N GLU A 604 6.85 -12.90 -6.40
CA GLU A 604 7.41 -13.94 -7.26
C GLU A 604 7.94 -13.32 -8.57
N THR A 605 9.10 -12.69 -8.46
CA THR A 605 9.98 -12.47 -9.60
C THR A 605 10.95 -13.66 -9.65
N GLU A 606 11.03 -14.31 -10.81
CA GLU A 606 12.00 -15.36 -11.10
C GLU A 606 13.38 -14.95 -10.59
N VAL A 607 13.81 -15.58 -9.50
CA VAL A 607 15.23 -15.59 -9.16
C VAL A 607 15.90 -16.49 -10.19
N TYR A 608 16.50 -15.89 -11.19
CA TYR A 608 17.55 -16.59 -11.92
C TYR A 608 18.59 -17.02 -10.88
N GLU A 609 18.65 -18.31 -10.60
CA GLU A 609 19.74 -18.91 -9.87
C GLU A 609 21.04 -18.62 -10.65
N ALA A 610 21.69 -17.52 -10.32
CA ALA A 610 23.10 -17.37 -10.60
C ALA A 610 23.81 -18.41 -9.73
N GLY A 611 24.33 -19.43 -10.35
CA GLY A 611 25.17 -20.42 -9.69
C GLY A 611 26.29 -19.73 -8.87
N PRO A 612 26.91 -20.43 -7.90
CA PRO A 612 27.76 -19.82 -6.90
C PRO A 612 28.82 -18.93 -7.56
N ALA A 613 28.75 -17.63 -7.30
CA ALA A 613 29.67 -16.64 -7.83
C ALA A 613 31.11 -17.01 -7.41
N LYS A 614 31.93 -17.39 -8.38
CA LYS A 614 33.38 -17.51 -8.19
C LYS A 614 33.89 -16.14 -7.76
N LYS A 615 34.45 -16.03 -6.56
CA LYS A 615 35.10 -14.79 -6.11
C LYS A 615 36.11 -14.32 -7.13
N MET A 616 35.86 -13.20 -7.77
CA MET A 616 36.78 -12.57 -8.70
C MET A 616 38.10 -12.19 -8.00
N THR A 617 39.23 -12.39 -8.67
CA THR A 617 40.52 -11.87 -8.19
C THR A 617 40.53 -10.34 -8.33
N LYS A 618 41.32 -9.66 -7.48
CA LYS A 618 41.43 -8.19 -7.49
C LYS A 618 41.75 -7.63 -8.90
N LYS A 619 42.57 -8.33 -9.66
CA LYS A 619 42.99 -7.94 -11.03
C LYS A 619 41.87 -8.14 -12.07
N GLU A 620 41.06 -9.17 -11.92
CA GLU A 620 39.88 -9.42 -12.77
C GLU A 620 38.78 -8.38 -12.48
N ARG A 621 38.62 -8.03 -11.22
CA ARG A 621 37.67 -7.02 -10.78
C ARG A 621 38.04 -5.62 -11.29
N GLU A 622 39.29 -5.18 -11.17
CA GLU A 622 39.75 -3.90 -11.73
C GLU A 622 39.55 -3.84 -13.26
N LYS A 623 39.71 -4.96 -13.94
CA LYS A 623 39.53 -5.06 -15.39
C LYS A 623 38.03 -5.00 -15.76
N THR A 624 37.18 -5.61 -14.95
CA THR A 624 35.72 -5.58 -15.11
C THR A 624 35.17 -4.18 -14.84
N ILE A 625 35.62 -3.51 -13.79
CA ILE A 625 35.25 -2.12 -13.46
C ILE A 625 35.63 -1.18 -14.62
N ALA A 626 36.84 -1.26 -15.13
CA ALA A 626 37.30 -0.43 -16.25
C ALA A 626 36.48 -0.65 -17.53
N LYS A 627 36.10 -1.92 -17.82
CA LYS A 627 35.26 -2.27 -18.95
C LYS A 627 33.84 -1.70 -18.79
N MET A 628 33.22 -1.87 -17.62
CA MET A 628 31.90 -1.38 -17.33
C MET A 628 31.83 0.17 -17.31
N GLU A 629 32.89 0.85 -16.84
CA GLU A 629 32.97 2.31 -16.92
C GLU A 629 33.02 2.82 -18.37
N ALA A 630 33.72 2.08 -19.24
CA ALA A 630 33.77 2.41 -20.67
C ALA A 630 32.44 2.17 -21.36
N GLU A 631 31.77 1.04 -21.06
CA GLU A 631 30.43 0.72 -21.59
C GLU A 631 29.36 1.72 -21.08
N MET A 632 29.42 2.11 -19.81
CA MET A 632 28.52 3.13 -19.25
C MET A 632 28.67 4.48 -19.95
N LYS A 633 29.90 4.91 -20.22
CA LYS A 633 30.15 6.16 -20.94
C LYS A 633 29.71 6.09 -22.39
N GLU A 634 29.82 4.95 -23.03
CA GLU A 634 29.37 4.74 -24.41
C GLU A 634 27.85 4.71 -24.49
N ALA A 635 27.16 4.00 -23.56
CA ALA A 635 25.72 4.02 -23.43
C ALA A 635 25.20 5.45 -23.21
N ALA A 636 25.82 6.24 -22.35
CA ALA A 636 25.46 7.62 -22.13
C ALA A 636 25.64 8.51 -23.39
N LYS A 637 26.67 8.26 -24.24
CA LYS A 637 26.87 9.00 -25.49
C LYS A 637 25.81 8.72 -26.54
N VAL A 638 25.33 7.47 -26.60
CA VAL A 638 24.24 7.08 -27.51
C VAL A 638 22.86 7.32 -26.93
N LEU A 639 22.79 8.02 -25.77
CA LEU A 639 21.57 8.37 -25.04
C LEU A 639 20.77 7.15 -24.51
N ASP A 640 21.43 6.02 -24.38
CA ASP A 640 20.89 4.83 -23.69
C ASP A 640 21.12 4.98 -22.18
N PHE A 641 20.28 5.81 -21.56
CA PHE A 641 20.40 6.15 -20.14
C PHE A 641 19.98 4.99 -19.21
N GLU A 642 19.14 4.10 -19.68
CA GLU A 642 18.73 2.90 -18.94
C GLU A 642 19.91 1.98 -18.74
N ARG A 643 20.61 1.66 -19.83
CA ARG A 643 21.82 0.86 -19.80
C ARG A 643 22.96 1.54 -19.02
N ALA A 644 23.08 2.85 -19.13
CA ALA A 644 24.08 3.62 -18.37
C ALA A 644 23.79 3.59 -16.87
N ALA A 645 22.52 3.63 -16.44
CA ALA A 645 22.12 3.54 -15.04
C ALA A 645 22.35 2.15 -14.44
N GLU A 646 21.98 1.08 -15.16
CA GLU A 646 22.29 -0.31 -14.77
C GLU A 646 23.79 -0.52 -14.54
N LEU A 647 24.61 -0.07 -15.50
CA LEU A 647 26.07 -0.20 -15.42
C LEU A 647 26.66 0.61 -14.27
N ARG A 648 26.09 1.78 -13.95
CA ARG A 648 26.50 2.61 -12.81
C ARG A 648 26.21 1.88 -11.48
N ASP A 649 25.03 1.30 -11.35
CA ASP A 649 24.61 0.66 -10.12
C ASP A 649 25.44 -0.62 -9.87
N LEU A 650 25.68 -1.42 -10.91
CA LEU A 650 26.61 -2.56 -10.87
C LEU A 650 28.07 -2.14 -10.55
N LEU A 651 28.51 -0.98 -11.05
CA LEU A 651 29.81 -0.40 -10.73
C LEU A 651 29.93 0.00 -9.26
N LEU A 652 28.87 0.57 -8.70
CA LEU A 652 28.81 0.93 -7.27
C LEU A 652 28.88 -0.30 -6.38
N GLU A 653 28.14 -1.37 -6.73
CA GLU A 653 28.20 -2.66 -6.03
C GLU A 653 29.61 -3.28 -6.09
N LEU A 654 30.19 -3.38 -7.30
CA LEU A 654 31.55 -3.91 -7.49
C LEU A 654 32.62 -3.07 -6.78
N LYS A 655 32.45 -1.77 -6.62
CA LYS A 655 33.36 -0.90 -5.86
C LYS A 655 33.15 -0.99 -4.36
N ALA A 656 31.94 -1.29 -3.89
CA ALA A 656 31.61 -1.43 -2.48
C ALA A 656 32.09 -2.77 -1.88
N GLU A 657 32.22 -3.82 -2.68
CA GLU A 657 32.72 -5.13 -2.25
C GLU A 657 34.28 -5.19 -2.11
N GLY A 658 35.00 -4.13 -2.32
CA GLY A 658 36.44 -3.99 -2.20
C GLY A 658 36.87 -3.04 -1.16
#